data_ebb488e6939b07add70cba7396bb15f5
#
_entry.id   ebb488e6939b07add70cba7396bb15f5
#
_cell.length_a   1.000
_cell.length_b   1.000
_cell.length_c   1.000
_cell.angle_alpha   90.00
_cell.angle_beta   90.00
_cell.angle_gamma   90.00
#
_symmetry.space_group_name_H-M   'P 1'
#
loop_
_entity.id
_entity.type
_entity.pdbx_description
1 polymer ?
#
loop_
_entity_poly.entity_id
_entity_poly.type
_entity_poly.pdbx_seq_one_letter_code
_entity_poly.pdbx_strand_id
1 'polypeptide(L)'
;MVEAAVRDAKIALPMTSNLTASADRIAQLKRRLDEIRRQVRERFEHGASAVHTAALQSELFDTFVVSVLTEHLQTLAPDLSSNIEAHSALLAVGGSGRAEMCPYSDVDLLFLYAPAIKEMFEPLAAQIQRDLWDCGLKLGASVRTLTDAITWARQEPQFATALVDARGLWGSETLVDQLQSRFRRTVVRARRTQFILDAVASRDKERTDFGATTQQLEPDLKRSLGGLRDLHLIRWIGFARYDAADIDSLRLHGAITMEESRRLVHAHEFLTGLRIDLHLAAGKEQDVLTREDQLRIAQKRGIESTVAQLSVERFMQQYFQHSSAVADIARRFVARTRPNPIGERFVRFVMSYRVDDIYYVGPEFIDIARRHRATALSTLEGILKLFMTAARYRVSVPPHLLELIKSRSWSPPAQLSSEASHAFLALLRTAGKLGIALRGLYETGVLEAVLPCWQHIRCLLQFNQYHHFTVDEHTLQTIEAAELFLNDEGALGQAYREIHHKELLHLALLLHDAGKGYEEDHSELGRRLAEETANRLGLPDHQRDLVMFLVHRHLKMADLALRRDIGDRALLLKFSHEVGSPDALRMLFVMTAADITAVGPNTWNDWKAELLTTLYERTMLWLSGKSHLFDESIRLRQIQQQVVHLCSAAIDPAAPTDSDRSDSEANAWQQRIEMCPAHYLLETAPARIAADMRVISALRPDEIHVEAQYDAETGTVEYRVITAEAIAAGCFHKLAGVLSAKRMQILTATICTTQDGIIIDALKVHDADHAGEIPEFRTEEVAGAIRKVLRGETDVQTLLKSRGRFAVNNSIQGPVSDLPLRVVVDNETSDRYTVIDVFAHDRPGLLYEITRALYVLKLSVVLAKIATHFDQVLDVFFVTDADGNKIHDGERLKSLRLHLMTELTAFETTAASDQLSS
;
A
#
# COMPACT_ATOMS: atom_id res chain seq x y z
N MET A 1 17.35 -22.12 -60.13
CA MET A 1 17.91 -20.83 -60.61
C MET A 1 18.08 -19.81 -59.48
N VAL A 2 17.30 -19.87 -58.41
CA VAL A 2 17.48 -18.97 -57.27
C VAL A 2 18.69 -19.32 -56.39
N GLU A 3 19.07 -20.61 -56.30
CA GLU A 3 20.27 -21.06 -55.53
C GLU A 3 21.61 -20.73 -56.15
N ALA A 4 21.65 -20.52 -57.49
CA ALA A 4 22.88 -20.17 -58.21
C ALA A 4 23.22 -18.65 -58.09
N ALA A 5 22.23 -17.79 -57.90
CA ALA A 5 22.44 -16.35 -57.74
C ALA A 5 22.91 -15.92 -56.34
N VAL A 6 22.77 -16.81 -55.35
CA VAL A 6 23.12 -16.54 -53.93
C VAL A 6 24.63 -16.87 -53.67
N ARG A 7 25.30 -17.69 -54.51
CA ARG A 7 26.71 -18.08 -54.30
C ARG A 7 27.75 -17.04 -54.67
N ASP A 8 27.45 -16.07 -55.50
CA ASP A 8 28.45 -15.10 -55.98
C ASP A 8 28.38 -13.71 -55.36
N ALA A 9 27.44 -13.45 -54.50
CA ALA A 9 27.34 -12.18 -53.82
C ALA A 9 27.83 -12.24 -52.35
N LYS A 10 29.12 -12.41 -52.16
CA LYS A 10 29.80 -11.91 -50.95
C LYS A 10 29.79 -10.38 -51.02
N ILE A 11 28.65 -9.76 -50.84
CA ILE A 11 28.55 -8.31 -50.68
C ILE A 11 28.88 -8.02 -49.21
N ALA A 12 30.16 -7.67 -48.97
CA ALA A 12 30.53 -6.95 -47.79
C ALA A 12 29.76 -5.63 -47.81
N LEU A 13 28.75 -5.49 -46.93
CA LEU A 13 28.17 -4.20 -46.65
C LEU A 13 29.30 -3.24 -46.30
N PRO A 14 29.39 -2.02 -46.84
CA PRO A 14 30.48 -1.11 -46.58
C PRO A 14 30.47 -0.71 -45.11
N MET A 15 31.42 -1.26 -44.34
CA MET A 15 31.59 -1.01 -42.90
C MET A 15 32.27 0.33 -42.58
N THR A 16 32.38 1.22 -43.56
CA THR A 16 32.99 2.55 -43.35
C THR A 16 32.17 3.63 -44.02
N SER A 17 30.99 3.96 -43.41
CA SER A 17 30.38 5.27 -43.65
C SER A 17 30.76 6.18 -42.49
N ASN A 18 31.26 7.37 -42.83
CA ASN A 18 31.67 8.46 -41.97
C ASN A 18 30.81 8.57 -40.68
N LEU A 19 31.45 8.51 -39.52
CA LEU A 19 30.83 8.71 -38.21
C LEU A 19 30.01 10.01 -38.14
N THR A 20 30.42 11.07 -38.85
CA THR A 20 29.70 12.34 -38.94
C THR A 20 28.36 12.22 -39.71
N ALA A 21 28.30 11.50 -40.82
CA ALA A 21 27.08 11.28 -41.59
C ALA A 21 26.06 10.43 -40.84
N SER A 22 26.52 9.47 -40.01
CA SER A 22 25.67 8.67 -39.11
C SER A 22 25.09 9.52 -37.98
N ALA A 23 25.89 10.37 -37.35
CA ALA A 23 25.42 11.27 -36.28
C ALA A 23 24.40 12.29 -36.77
N ASP A 24 24.62 12.87 -37.96
CA ASP A 24 23.65 13.82 -38.59
C ASP A 24 22.33 13.14 -38.92
N ARG A 25 22.36 11.91 -39.40
CA ARG A 25 21.16 11.10 -39.64
C ARG A 25 20.37 10.85 -38.38
N ILE A 26 21.02 10.37 -37.32
CA ILE A 26 20.34 10.14 -36.03
C ILE A 26 19.77 11.43 -35.47
N ALA A 27 20.46 12.57 -35.60
CA ALA A 27 19.95 13.87 -35.19
C ALA A 27 18.69 14.29 -36.02
N GLN A 28 18.65 13.91 -37.28
CA GLN A 28 17.48 14.14 -38.13
C GLN A 28 16.29 13.27 -37.73
N LEU A 29 16.52 11.99 -37.44
CA LEU A 29 15.48 11.07 -36.96
C LEU A 29 14.91 11.53 -35.60
N LYS A 30 15.74 12.00 -34.68
CA LYS A 30 15.31 12.58 -33.38
C LYS A 30 14.40 13.77 -33.62
N ARG A 31 14.76 14.71 -34.45
CA ARG A 31 13.91 15.88 -34.78
C ARG A 31 12.55 15.48 -35.36
N ARG A 32 12.51 14.46 -36.20
CA ARG A 32 11.24 13.93 -36.76
C ARG A 32 10.38 13.29 -35.68
N LEU A 33 10.98 12.55 -34.77
CA LEU A 33 10.30 11.94 -33.65
C LEU A 33 9.72 12.98 -32.67
N ASP A 34 10.49 14.04 -32.39
CA ASP A 34 10.03 15.13 -31.53
C ASP A 34 8.88 15.92 -32.19
N GLU A 35 8.91 16.08 -33.53
CA GLU A 35 7.81 16.68 -34.27
C GLU A 35 6.52 15.85 -34.19
N ILE A 36 6.62 14.53 -34.32
CA ILE A 36 5.48 13.62 -34.13
C ILE A 36 4.89 13.79 -32.70
N ARG A 37 5.74 13.78 -31.69
CA ARG A 37 5.29 13.96 -30.29
C ARG A 37 4.62 15.32 -30.07
N ARG A 38 5.13 16.38 -30.70
CA ARG A 38 4.55 17.72 -30.68
C ARG A 38 3.15 17.73 -31.28
N GLN A 39 2.96 17.16 -32.48
CA GLN A 39 1.67 17.08 -33.15
C GLN A 39 0.62 16.33 -32.34
N VAL A 40 1.02 15.21 -31.71
CA VAL A 40 0.16 14.41 -30.82
C VAL A 40 -0.23 15.21 -29.59
N ARG A 41 0.73 15.92 -28.96
CA ARG A 41 0.47 16.80 -27.82
C ARG A 41 -0.54 17.87 -28.16
N GLU A 42 -0.30 18.64 -29.24
CA GLU A 42 -1.19 19.70 -29.68
C GLU A 42 -2.62 19.21 -29.92
N ARG A 43 -2.75 18.06 -30.60
CA ARG A 43 -4.06 17.47 -30.86
C ARG A 43 -4.80 17.09 -29.60
N PHE A 44 -4.09 16.46 -28.62
CA PHE A 44 -4.68 16.07 -27.34
C PHE A 44 -5.08 17.28 -26.49
N GLU A 45 -4.24 18.31 -26.43
CA GLU A 45 -4.50 19.54 -25.69
C GLU A 45 -5.68 20.35 -26.27
N HIS A 46 -5.95 20.21 -27.57
CA HIS A 46 -7.15 20.79 -28.23
C HIS A 46 -8.43 19.95 -28.03
N GLY A 47 -8.41 18.93 -27.17
CA GLY A 47 -9.59 18.18 -26.77
C GLY A 47 -10.00 17.06 -27.73
N ALA A 48 -9.09 16.56 -28.58
CA ALA A 48 -9.38 15.37 -29.37
C ALA A 48 -9.56 14.13 -28.49
N SER A 49 -10.39 13.16 -28.98
CA SER A 49 -10.54 11.87 -28.28
C SER A 49 -9.19 11.21 -28.04
N ALA A 50 -9.02 10.66 -26.84
CA ALA A 50 -7.78 10.01 -26.44
C ALA A 50 -7.47 8.76 -27.27
N VAL A 51 -8.48 7.96 -27.57
CA VAL A 51 -8.35 6.77 -28.42
C VAL A 51 -7.97 7.17 -29.85
N HIS A 52 -8.58 8.22 -30.43
CA HIS A 52 -8.18 8.73 -31.75
C HIS A 52 -6.78 9.35 -31.72
N THR A 53 -6.38 9.98 -30.63
CA THR A 53 -5.02 10.52 -30.48
C THR A 53 -3.97 9.40 -30.43
N ALA A 54 -4.26 8.30 -29.72
CA ALA A 54 -3.40 7.12 -29.69
C ALA A 54 -3.31 6.43 -31.06
N ALA A 55 -4.41 6.38 -31.82
CA ALA A 55 -4.42 5.85 -33.17
C ALA A 55 -3.57 6.73 -34.13
N LEU A 56 -3.69 8.05 -34.06
CA LEU A 56 -2.84 8.97 -34.81
C LEU A 56 -1.36 8.81 -34.48
N GLN A 57 -1.03 8.70 -33.19
CA GLN A 57 0.34 8.41 -32.71
C GLN A 57 0.90 7.14 -33.38
N SER A 58 0.08 6.09 -33.42
CA SER A 58 0.46 4.82 -34.03
C SER A 58 0.69 4.95 -35.53
N GLU A 59 -0.20 5.65 -36.25
CA GLU A 59 -0.07 5.90 -37.70
C GLU A 59 1.19 6.71 -38.04
N LEU A 60 1.48 7.74 -37.26
CA LEU A 60 2.68 8.55 -37.44
C LEU A 60 3.97 7.73 -37.15
N PHE A 61 3.94 6.88 -36.14
CA PHE A 61 5.06 5.98 -35.85
C PHE A 61 5.23 4.90 -36.92
N ASP A 62 4.15 4.33 -37.45
CA ASP A 62 4.18 3.38 -38.56
C ASP A 62 4.86 4.01 -39.78
N THR A 63 4.41 5.22 -40.15
CA THR A 63 4.98 5.99 -41.27
C THR A 63 6.47 6.30 -41.04
N PHE A 64 6.83 6.67 -39.78
CA PHE A 64 8.22 6.94 -39.42
C PHE A 64 9.08 5.69 -39.53
N VAL A 65 8.67 4.55 -38.97
CA VAL A 65 9.39 3.29 -39.05
C VAL A 65 9.55 2.79 -40.48
N VAL A 66 8.47 2.85 -41.28
CA VAL A 66 8.53 2.46 -42.69
C VAL A 66 9.45 3.39 -43.49
N SER A 67 9.47 4.70 -43.19
CA SER A 67 10.41 5.62 -43.86
C SER A 67 11.86 5.29 -43.57
N VAL A 68 12.21 4.92 -42.29
CA VAL A 68 13.57 4.49 -41.93
C VAL A 68 13.97 3.22 -42.69
N LEU A 69 13.06 2.24 -42.78
CA LEU A 69 13.27 1.03 -43.55
C LEU A 69 13.49 1.32 -45.03
N THR A 70 12.66 2.18 -45.64
CA THR A 70 12.73 2.56 -47.05
C THR A 70 14.04 3.29 -47.34
N GLU A 71 14.50 4.20 -46.49
CA GLU A 71 15.80 4.86 -46.62
C GLU A 71 16.96 3.85 -46.68
N HIS A 72 16.94 2.81 -45.88
CA HIS A 72 17.95 1.74 -45.94
C HIS A 72 17.87 0.93 -47.24
N LEU A 73 16.67 0.61 -47.71
CA LEU A 73 16.47 -0.10 -48.97
C LEU A 73 16.96 0.68 -50.17
N GLN A 74 16.80 2.00 -50.16
CA GLN A 74 17.30 2.87 -51.25
C GLN A 74 18.83 2.87 -51.40
N THR A 75 19.56 2.45 -50.36
CA THR A 75 21.03 2.32 -50.41
C THR A 75 21.48 1.01 -51.10
N LEU A 76 20.56 0.08 -51.30
CA LEU A 76 20.83 -1.22 -51.97
C LEU A 76 20.58 -1.16 -53.48
N ALA A 77 21.13 -2.15 -54.20
CA ALA A 77 20.82 -2.31 -55.61
C ALA A 77 19.32 -2.59 -55.83
N PRO A 78 18.66 -2.01 -56.88
CA PRO A 78 17.22 -2.14 -57.07
C PRO A 78 16.70 -3.57 -57.10
N ASP A 79 17.42 -4.51 -57.74
CA ASP A 79 17.04 -5.92 -57.76
C ASP A 79 17.07 -6.56 -56.37
N LEU A 80 18.03 -6.16 -55.54
CA LEU A 80 18.16 -6.65 -54.16
C LEU A 80 17.03 -6.09 -53.29
N SER A 81 16.76 -4.80 -53.42
CA SER A 81 15.67 -4.16 -52.70
C SER A 81 14.30 -4.80 -53.04
N SER A 82 14.02 -5.01 -54.35
CA SER A 82 12.79 -5.67 -54.80
C SER A 82 12.67 -7.14 -54.30
N ASN A 83 13.82 -7.86 -54.24
CA ASN A 83 13.82 -9.21 -53.72
C ASN A 83 13.53 -9.24 -52.21
N ILE A 84 14.11 -8.33 -51.42
CA ILE A 84 13.82 -8.19 -50.01
C ILE A 84 12.34 -7.87 -49.79
N GLU A 85 11.76 -6.92 -50.48
CA GLU A 85 10.35 -6.52 -50.38
C GLU A 85 9.40 -7.69 -50.69
N ALA A 86 9.69 -8.48 -51.73
CA ALA A 86 8.85 -9.61 -52.13
C ALA A 86 8.87 -10.77 -51.12
N HIS A 87 9.97 -10.90 -50.35
CA HIS A 87 10.21 -12.07 -49.46
C HIS A 87 10.30 -11.73 -47.98
N SER A 88 10.01 -10.50 -47.59
CA SER A 88 9.91 -10.09 -46.19
C SER A 88 8.71 -9.20 -45.96
N ALA A 89 8.38 -9.02 -44.66
CA ALA A 89 7.33 -8.11 -44.21
C ALA A 89 7.68 -7.50 -42.86
N LEU A 90 7.30 -6.26 -42.63
CA LEU A 90 7.33 -5.59 -41.35
C LEU A 90 5.91 -5.50 -40.82
N LEU A 91 5.70 -5.96 -39.59
CA LEU A 91 4.41 -5.93 -38.91
C LEU A 91 4.52 -5.17 -37.60
N ALA A 92 3.48 -4.38 -37.29
CA ALA A 92 3.20 -3.90 -35.94
C ALA A 92 2.46 -5.00 -35.18
N VAL A 93 2.85 -5.25 -33.92
CA VAL A 93 2.23 -6.25 -33.06
C VAL A 93 1.93 -5.63 -31.70
N GLY A 94 1.24 -6.33 -30.83
CA GLY A 94 0.97 -5.86 -29.47
C GLY A 94 0.29 -4.48 -29.42
N GLY A 95 0.85 -3.54 -28.66
CA GLY A 95 0.36 -2.16 -28.53
C GLY A 95 0.36 -1.38 -29.85
N SER A 96 1.43 -1.53 -30.63
CA SER A 96 1.57 -0.93 -31.96
C SER A 96 0.55 -1.52 -32.95
N GLY A 97 0.33 -2.84 -32.89
CA GLY A 97 -0.66 -3.51 -33.74
C GLY A 97 -2.09 -3.07 -33.47
N ARG A 98 -2.45 -2.79 -32.20
CA ARG A 98 -3.78 -2.29 -31.80
C ARG A 98 -4.03 -0.83 -32.15
N ALA A 99 -3.01 -0.11 -32.56
CA ALA A 99 -3.05 1.35 -32.73
C ALA A 99 -3.40 2.08 -31.41
N GLU A 100 -2.87 1.64 -30.28
CA GLU A 100 -3.12 2.16 -28.93
C GLU A 100 -1.84 2.73 -28.28
N MET A 101 -1.01 3.39 -29.08
CA MET A 101 0.27 3.91 -28.60
C MET A 101 0.09 5.26 -27.89
N CYS A 102 0.68 5.38 -26.70
CA CYS A 102 0.87 6.66 -26.03
C CYS A 102 2.23 7.29 -26.40
N PRO A 103 2.46 8.60 -26.14
CA PRO A 103 3.61 9.35 -26.66
C PRO A 103 5.00 8.74 -26.40
N TYR A 104 5.15 7.98 -25.32
CA TYR A 104 6.42 7.33 -24.96
C TYR A 104 6.28 5.81 -24.77
N SER A 105 5.27 5.19 -25.41
CA SER A 105 5.10 3.74 -25.41
C SER A 105 6.21 3.04 -26.20
N ASP A 106 6.50 1.78 -25.83
CA ASP A 106 7.33 0.89 -26.61
C ASP A 106 6.69 0.61 -27.99
N VAL A 107 7.53 0.52 -29.03
CA VAL A 107 7.10 0.16 -30.38
C VAL A 107 7.37 -1.33 -30.59
N ASP A 108 6.30 -2.12 -30.72
CA ASP A 108 6.37 -3.57 -30.89
C ASP A 108 6.37 -3.92 -32.38
N LEU A 109 7.49 -4.47 -32.92
CA LEU A 109 7.68 -4.81 -34.31
C LEU A 109 8.04 -6.27 -34.52
N LEU A 110 7.48 -6.86 -35.57
CA LEU A 110 7.88 -8.18 -36.07
C LEU A 110 8.45 -8.04 -37.49
N PHE A 111 9.72 -8.33 -37.65
CA PHE A 111 10.40 -8.46 -38.92
C PHE A 111 10.25 -9.92 -39.38
N LEU A 112 9.40 -10.15 -40.37
CA LEU A 112 9.11 -11.48 -40.92
C LEU A 112 9.83 -11.67 -42.24
N TYR A 113 10.44 -12.83 -42.44
CA TYR A 113 11.17 -13.08 -43.66
C TYR A 113 11.10 -14.55 -44.12
N ALA A 114 11.26 -14.78 -45.43
CA ALA A 114 11.41 -16.10 -46.00
C ALA A 114 12.86 -16.61 -45.78
N PRO A 115 13.07 -17.90 -45.43
CA PRO A 115 14.40 -18.43 -45.10
C PRO A 115 15.47 -18.19 -46.20
N ALA A 116 15.07 -18.08 -47.46
CA ALA A 116 15.97 -17.86 -48.59
C ALA A 116 16.72 -16.52 -48.52
N ILE A 117 16.21 -15.51 -47.87
CA ILE A 117 16.80 -14.16 -47.77
C ILE A 117 17.45 -13.88 -46.41
N LYS A 118 17.62 -14.88 -45.57
CA LYS A 118 18.11 -14.74 -44.19
C LYS A 118 19.39 -13.90 -44.10
N GLU A 119 20.42 -14.28 -44.86
CA GLU A 119 21.74 -13.64 -44.80
C GLU A 119 21.74 -12.16 -45.19
N MET A 120 20.75 -11.73 -45.97
CA MET A 120 20.57 -10.35 -46.40
C MET A 120 19.67 -9.56 -45.46
N PHE A 121 18.60 -10.18 -44.97
CA PHE A 121 17.57 -9.50 -44.22
C PHE A 121 17.88 -9.30 -42.72
N GLU A 122 18.50 -10.28 -42.06
CA GLU A 122 18.84 -10.13 -40.64
C GLU A 122 19.82 -8.96 -40.35
N PRO A 123 20.90 -8.74 -41.15
CA PRO A 123 21.74 -7.56 -40.96
C PRO A 123 21.03 -6.25 -41.22
N LEU A 124 20.14 -6.19 -42.20
CA LEU A 124 19.31 -5.01 -42.50
C LEU A 124 18.36 -4.71 -41.33
N ALA A 125 17.64 -5.72 -40.86
CA ALA A 125 16.73 -5.58 -39.69
C ALA A 125 17.49 -5.11 -38.45
N ALA A 126 18.70 -5.65 -38.21
CA ALA A 126 19.53 -5.23 -37.07
C ALA A 126 20.01 -3.77 -37.19
N GLN A 127 20.25 -3.30 -38.42
CA GLN A 127 20.67 -1.92 -38.68
C GLN A 127 19.48 -0.95 -38.45
N ILE A 128 18.29 -1.29 -38.93
CA ILE A 128 17.05 -0.51 -38.71
C ILE A 128 16.75 -0.43 -37.22
N GLN A 129 16.79 -1.54 -36.51
CA GLN A 129 16.57 -1.58 -35.06
C GLN A 129 17.53 -0.66 -34.30
N ARG A 130 18.82 -0.65 -34.69
CA ARG A 130 19.82 0.21 -34.11
C ARG A 130 19.52 1.69 -34.33
N ASP A 131 19.19 2.09 -35.55
CA ASP A 131 18.85 3.48 -35.86
C ASP A 131 17.62 3.97 -35.11
N LEU A 132 16.59 3.12 -35.01
CA LEU A 132 15.38 3.40 -34.24
C LEU A 132 15.69 3.50 -32.75
N TRP A 133 16.58 2.69 -32.22
CA TRP A 133 17.01 2.77 -30.82
C TRP A 133 17.83 4.04 -30.56
N ASP A 134 18.81 4.33 -31.42
CA ASP A 134 19.69 5.48 -31.29
C ASP A 134 18.95 6.81 -31.42
N CYS A 135 17.82 6.84 -32.14
CA CYS A 135 16.95 8.02 -32.17
C CYS A 135 16.05 8.17 -30.94
N GLY A 136 16.05 7.20 -29.99
CA GLY A 136 15.34 7.30 -28.71
C GLY A 136 13.98 6.61 -28.68
N LEU A 137 13.69 5.69 -29.60
CA LEU A 137 12.56 4.79 -29.53
C LEU A 137 12.88 3.57 -28.67
N LYS A 138 12.01 3.23 -27.76
CA LYS A 138 12.03 1.93 -27.10
C LYS A 138 11.39 0.90 -28.04
N LEU A 139 12.13 -0.16 -28.36
CA LEU A 139 11.69 -1.18 -29.30
C LEU A 139 11.50 -2.54 -28.64
N GLY A 140 10.33 -3.11 -28.82
CA GLY A 140 10.07 -4.54 -28.69
C GLY A 140 10.13 -5.19 -30.06
N ALA A 141 11.34 -5.55 -30.56
CA ALA A 141 11.48 -6.08 -31.90
C ALA A 141 11.87 -7.56 -31.93
N SER A 142 11.30 -8.32 -32.85
CA SER A 142 11.74 -9.68 -33.14
C SER A 142 11.89 -9.92 -34.65
N VAL A 143 12.94 -10.68 -35.02
CA VAL A 143 13.24 -11.05 -36.41
C VAL A 143 13.05 -12.54 -36.53
N ARG A 144 12.11 -13.02 -37.37
CA ARG A 144 11.70 -14.42 -37.40
C ARG A 144 11.27 -14.88 -38.78
N THR A 145 11.43 -16.16 -39.04
CA THR A 145 10.71 -16.81 -40.15
C THR A 145 9.26 -17.09 -39.77
N LEU A 146 8.42 -17.37 -40.75
CA LEU A 146 7.04 -17.75 -40.53
C LEU A 146 6.90 -18.97 -39.59
N THR A 147 7.79 -19.97 -39.76
CA THR A 147 7.76 -21.20 -38.94
C THR A 147 8.16 -20.90 -37.49
N ASP A 148 9.20 -20.10 -37.30
CA ASP A 148 9.67 -19.70 -35.98
C ASP A 148 8.65 -18.88 -35.24
N ALA A 149 8.01 -17.94 -35.92
CA ALA A 149 6.95 -17.10 -35.34
C ALA A 149 5.78 -17.96 -34.82
N ILE A 150 5.33 -18.93 -35.61
CA ILE A 150 4.26 -19.85 -35.21
C ILE A 150 4.68 -20.80 -34.08
N THR A 151 5.92 -21.26 -34.09
CA THR A 151 6.47 -22.14 -33.05
C THR A 151 6.57 -21.37 -31.72
N TRP A 152 7.11 -20.15 -31.77
CA TRP A 152 7.24 -19.28 -30.61
C TRP A 152 5.87 -18.89 -30.02
N ALA A 153 4.89 -18.58 -30.86
CA ALA A 153 3.52 -18.27 -30.41
C ALA A 153 2.82 -19.47 -29.72
N ARG A 154 3.31 -20.70 -29.88
CA ARG A 154 2.82 -21.85 -29.12
C ARG A 154 3.44 -22.01 -27.76
N GLN A 155 4.62 -21.45 -27.55
CA GLN A 155 5.43 -21.58 -26.33
C GLN A 155 5.28 -20.37 -25.41
N GLU A 156 5.16 -19.18 -26.00
CA GLU A 156 5.14 -17.90 -25.29
C GLU A 156 3.77 -17.22 -25.36
N PRO A 157 2.98 -17.25 -24.31
CA PRO A 157 1.63 -16.66 -24.30
C PRO A 157 1.61 -15.17 -24.61
N GLN A 158 2.61 -14.40 -24.16
CA GLN A 158 2.70 -12.97 -24.41
C GLN A 158 2.90 -12.68 -25.91
N PHE A 159 3.75 -13.44 -26.57
CA PHE A 159 3.93 -13.31 -28.02
C PHE A 159 2.66 -13.74 -28.80
N ALA A 160 2.00 -14.81 -28.35
CA ALA A 160 0.74 -15.25 -28.93
C ALA A 160 -0.35 -14.17 -28.85
N THR A 161 -0.48 -13.50 -27.69
CA THR A 161 -1.45 -12.41 -27.54
C THR A 161 -1.07 -11.16 -28.35
N ALA A 162 0.23 -10.88 -28.52
CA ALA A 162 0.69 -9.79 -29.36
C ALA A 162 0.35 -10.01 -30.85
N LEU A 163 0.38 -11.28 -31.33
CA LEU A 163 0.01 -11.61 -32.71
C LEU A 163 -1.49 -11.53 -33.00
N VAL A 164 -2.37 -11.50 -32.00
CA VAL A 164 -3.82 -11.30 -32.21
C VAL A 164 -4.08 -10.01 -32.99
N ASP A 165 -3.31 -8.98 -32.69
CA ASP A 165 -3.45 -7.63 -33.21
C ASP A 165 -2.41 -7.33 -34.32
N ALA A 166 -1.74 -8.33 -34.89
CA ALA A 166 -0.70 -8.14 -35.89
C ALA A 166 -1.22 -7.47 -37.16
N ARG A 167 -0.56 -6.39 -37.57
CA ARG A 167 -0.91 -5.55 -38.72
C ARG A 167 0.31 -5.34 -39.61
N GLY A 168 0.16 -5.64 -40.93
CA GLY A 168 1.25 -5.42 -41.88
C GLY A 168 1.48 -3.90 -42.10
N LEU A 169 2.74 -3.49 -42.07
CA LEU A 169 3.18 -2.11 -42.30
C LEU A 169 3.84 -1.97 -43.66
N TRP A 170 4.60 -2.96 -44.08
CA TRP A 170 5.39 -2.93 -45.29
C TRP A 170 5.75 -4.35 -45.76
N GLY A 171 5.98 -4.53 -47.10
CA GLY A 171 6.50 -5.74 -47.71
C GLY A 171 5.43 -6.72 -48.16
N SER A 172 5.70 -8.02 -48.14
CA SER A 172 4.88 -9.07 -48.76
C SER A 172 3.56 -9.31 -48.00
N GLU A 173 2.45 -8.87 -48.60
CA GLU A 173 1.10 -9.16 -48.12
C GLU A 173 0.85 -10.67 -47.97
N THR A 174 1.40 -11.48 -48.93
CA THR A 174 1.29 -12.93 -48.90
C THR A 174 1.89 -13.54 -47.63
N LEU A 175 3.02 -13.02 -47.15
CA LEU A 175 3.63 -13.48 -45.89
C LEU A 175 2.81 -13.09 -44.68
N VAL A 176 2.24 -11.89 -44.70
CA VAL A 176 1.33 -11.41 -43.65
C VAL A 176 0.10 -12.31 -43.57
N ASP A 177 -0.55 -12.57 -44.69
CA ASP A 177 -1.74 -13.44 -44.76
C ASP A 177 -1.44 -14.89 -44.32
N GLN A 178 -0.30 -15.41 -44.72
CA GLN A 178 0.16 -16.73 -44.28
C GLN A 178 0.38 -16.79 -42.76
N LEU A 179 0.99 -15.76 -42.17
CA LEU A 179 1.17 -15.69 -40.73
C LEU A 179 -0.18 -15.67 -40.02
N GLN A 180 -1.05 -14.77 -40.39
CA GLN A 180 -2.38 -14.62 -39.77
C GLN A 180 -3.20 -15.88 -39.92
N SER A 181 -3.25 -16.47 -41.11
CA SER A 181 -4.02 -17.69 -41.38
C SER A 181 -3.48 -18.89 -40.60
N ARG A 182 -2.15 -19.09 -40.57
CA ARG A 182 -1.52 -20.16 -39.80
C ARG A 182 -1.68 -19.96 -38.31
N PHE A 183 -1.48 -18.76 -37.81
CA PHE A 183 -1.68 -18.40 -36.41
C PHE A 183 -3.11 -18.71 -35.96
N ARG A 184 -4.13 -18.21 -36.68
CA ARG A 184 -5.53 -18.50 -36.40
C ARG A 184 -5.82 -20.00 -36.36
N ARG A 185 -5.34 -20.74 -37.35
CA ARG A 185 -5.64 -22.16 -37.49
C ARG A 185 -4.92 -23.03 -36.46
N THR A 186 -3.61 -22.82 -36.30
CA THR A 186 -2.73 -23.79 -35.60
C THR A 186 -2.39 -23.39 -34.16
N VAL A 187 -2.48 -22.14 -33.80
CA VAL A 187 -2.25 -21.63 -32.44
C VAL A 187 -3.58 -21.40 -31.72
N VAL A 188 -4.47 -20.58 -32.31
CA VAL A 188 -5.68 -20.17 -31.66
C VAL A 188 -6.79 -21.23 -31.74
N ARG A 189 -7.25 -21.60 -32.97
CA ARG A 189 -8.39 -22.52 -33.11
C ARG A 189 -8.08 -23.94 -32.67
N ALA A 190 -6.88 -24.46 -33.03
CA ALA A 190 -6.47 -25.82 -32.66
C ALA A 190 -6.23 -25.99 -31.15
N ARG A 191 -5.85 -24.92 -30.45
CA ARG A 191 -5.52 -24.92 -29.01
C ARG A 191 -6.37 -23.92 -28.24
N ARG A 192 -7.61 -23.66 -28.67
CA ARG A 192 -8.48 -22.60 -28.13
C ARG A 192 -8.56 -22.58 -26.60
N THR A 193 -8.80 -23.73 -26.00
CA THR A 193 -8.89 -23.87 -24.54
C THR A 193 -7.60 -23.42 -23.86
N GLN A 194 -6.46 -23.94 -24.35
CA GLN A 194 -5.17 -23.61 -23.79
C GLN A 194 -4.83 -22.12 -23.97
N PHE A 195 -5.07 -21.57 -25.16
CA PHE A 195 -4.84 -20.15 -25.42
C PHE A 195 -5.60 -19.25 -24.43
N ILE A 196 -6.89 -19.55 -24.17
CA ILE A 196 -7.70 -18.79 -23.22
C ILE A 196 -7.15 -18.96 -21.79
N LEU A 197 -6.81 -20.18 -21.39
CA LEU A 197 -6.24 -20.43 -20.05
C LEU A 197 -4.91 -19.75 -19.84
N ASP A 198 -4.04 -19.77 -20.84
CA ASP A 198 -2.72 -19.12 -20.78
C ASP A 198 -2.85 -17.59 -20.69
N ALA A 199 -3.78 -16.99 -21.46
CA ALA A 199 -4.06 -15.56 -21.38
C ALA A 199 -4.60 -15.13 -20.01
N VAL A 200 -5.52 -15.93 -19.43
CA VAL A 200 -6.05 -15.68 -18.08
C VAL A 200 -4.97 -15.84 -17.02
N ALA A 201 -4.17 -16.92 -17.07
CA ALA A 201 -3.11 -17.18 -16.09
C ALA A 201 -2.01 -16.10 -16.13
N SER A 202 -1.63 -15.64 -17.33
CA SER A 202 -0.69 -14.54 -17.49
C SER A 202 -1.22 -13.24 -16.86
N ARG A 203 -2.52 -12.97 -17.05
CA ARG A 203 -3.17 -11.79 -16.46
C ARG A 203 -3.32 -11.88 -14.95
N ASP A 204 -3.64 -13.06 -14.41
CA ASP A 204 -3.75 -13.27 -12.96
C ASP A 204 -2.40 -13.09 -12.27
N LYS A 205 -1.30 -13.54 -12.88
CA LYS A 205 0.06 -13.27 -12.40
C LYS A 205 0.36 -11.76 -12.38
N GLU A 206 0.07 -11.06 -13.48
CA GLU A 206 0.29 -9.60 -13.58
C GLU A 206 -0.52 -8.83 -12.52
N ARG A 207 -1.75 -9.26 -12.21
CA ARG A 207 -2.57 -8.68 -11.13
C ARG A 207 -1.94 -8.85 -9.76
N THR A 208 -1.29 -9.98 -9.50
CA THR A 208 -0.58 -10.21 -8.24
C THR A 208 0.59 -9.24 -8.09
N ASP A 209 1.32 -8.96 -9.17
CA ASP A 209 2.50 -8.11 -9.16
C ASP A 209 2.16 -6.61 -9.10
N PHE A 210 1.04 -6.17 -9.72
CA PHE A 210 0.69 -4.75 -9.90
C PHE A 210 -0.57 -4.29 -9.15
N GLY A 211 -1.19 -5.14 -8.34
CA GLY A 211 -2.34 -4.84 -7.51
C GLY A 211 -3.59 -5.63 -7.87
N ALA A 212 -4.09 -6.36 -6.88
CA ALA A 212 -5.26 -7.25 -6.98
C ALA A 212 -6.60 -6.53 -6.73
N THR A 213 -6.58 -5.25 -6.33
CA THR A 213 -7.79 -4.44 -6.10
C THR A 213 -7.90 -3.30 -7.12
N THR A 214 -9.14 -2.94 -7.47
CA THR A 214 -9.43 -1.78 -8.32
C THR A 214 -9.30 -0.44 -7.60
N GLN A 215 -9.19 -0.46 -6.27
CA GLN A 215 -9.26 0.72 -5.40
C GLN A 215 -7.90 1.07 -4.79
N GLN A 216 -6.85 0.76 -5.52
CA GLN A 216 -5.48 1.14 -5.18
C GLN A 216 -5.28 2.65 -5.39
N LEU A 217 -4.63 3.33 -4.43
CA LEU A 217 -4.44 4.79 -4.49
C LEU A 217 -3.53 5.27 -5.61
N GLU A 218 -2.47 4.54 -5.90
CA GLU A 218 -1.56 4.86 -7.00
C GLU A 218 -1.56 3.71 -8.02
N PRO A 219 -2.64 3.58 -8.80
CA PRO A 219 -2.80 2.46 -9.71
C PRO A 219 -1.92 2.60 -10.95
N ASP A 220 -1.42 1.48 -11.46
CA ASP A 220 -0.91 1.37 -12.82
C ASP A 220 -2.08 1.28 -13.81
N LEU A 221 -2.28 2.32 -14.62
CA LEU A 221 -3.42 2.45 -15.56
C LEU A 221 -3.49 1.31 -16.58
N LYS A 222 -2.35 0.67 -16.86
CA LYS A 222 -2.22 -0.41 -17.83
C LYS A 222 -2.41 -1.78 -17.15
N ARG A 223 -1.79 -2.02 -15.98
CA ARG A 223 -1.58 -3.35 -15.38
C ARG A 223 -2.41 -3.63 -14.14
N SER A 224 -2.80 -2.63 -13.34
CA SER A 224 -3.66 -2.86 -12.17
C SER A 224 -5.01 -3.44 -12.56
N LEU A 225 -5.71 -4.05 -11.62
CA LEU A 225 -7.05 -4.60 -11.84
C LEU A 225 -8.01 -3.52 -12.36
N GLY A 226 -8.71 -3.80 -13.44
CA GLY A 226 -9.57 -2.82 -14.12
C GLY A 226 -8.83 -1.84 -15.04
N GLY A 227 -7.52 -2.00 -15.26
CA GLY A 227 -6.73 -1.23 -16.22
C GLY A 227 -6.88 -1.73 -17.66
N LEU A 228 -6.10 -1.12 -18.58
CA LEU A 228 -6.16 -1.42 -20.01
C LEU A 228 -5.90 -2.89 -20.34
N ARG A 229 -5.10 -3.61 -19.55
CA ARG A 229 -4.85 -5.05 -19.75
C ARG A 229 -6.11 -5.91 -19.59
N ASP A 230 -7.08 -5.50 -18.80
CA ASP A 230 -8.36 -6.22 -18.70
C ASP A 230 -9.25 -6.02 -19.95
N LEU A 231 -9.17 -4.86 -20.59
CA LEU A 231 -9.77 -4.63 -21.92
C LEU A 231 -9.09 -5.52 -22.98
N HIS A 232 -7.75 -5.61 -22.95
CA HIS A 232 -7.01 -6.50 -23.86
C HIS A 232 -7.35 -7.97 -23.64
N LEU A 233 -7.55 -8.40 -22.39
CA LEU A 233 -7.96 -9.77 -22.09
C LEU A 233 -9.32 -10.12 -22.73
N ILE A 234 -10.30 -9.19 -22.67
CA ILE A 234 -11.59 -9.37 -23.36
C ILE A 234 -11.37 -9.53 -24.87
N ARG A 235 -10.50 -8.72 -25.49
CA ARG A 235 -10.16 -8.80 -26.92
C ARG A 235 -9.53 -10.14 -27.28
N TRP A 236 -8.53 -10.61 -26.53
CA TRP A 236 -7.85 -11.88 -26.82
C TRP A 236 -8.76 -13.09 -26.69
N ILE A 237 -9.58 -13.13 -25.63
CA ILE A 237 -10.56 -14.20 -25.44
C ILE A 237 -11.67 -14.10 -26.52
N GLY A 238 -12.09 -12.89 -26.84
CA GLY A 238 -13.06 -12.62 -27.90
C GLY A 238 -12.59 -13.14 -29.26
N PHE A 239 -11.34 -12.84 -29.61
CA PHE A 239 -10.72 -13.36 -30.82
C PHE A 239 -10.67 -14.89 -30.85
N ALA A 240 -10.26 -15.52 -29.74
CA ALA A 240 -10.18 -16.98 -29.67
C ALA A 240 -11.54 -17.66 -29.75
N ARG A 241 -12.60 -17.05 -29.19
CA ARG A 241 -13.93 -17.65 -29.06
C ARG A 241 -14.86 -17.34 -30.21
N TYR A 242 -14.83 -16.07 -30.68
CA TYR A 242 -15.79 -15.51 -31.62
C TYR A 242 -15.14 -15.01 -32.93
N ASP A 243 -13.82 -15.12 -33.04
CA ASP A 243 -13.01 -14.54 -34.14
C ASP A 243 -13.18 -13.01 -34.27
N ALA A 244 -13.47 -12.35 -33.15
CA ALA A 244 -13.75 -10.93 -33.03
C ALA A 244 -12.92 -10.33 -31.89
N ALA A 245 -12.08 -9.34 -32.21
CA ALA A 245 -11.18 -8.70 -31.23
C ALA A 245 -11.64 -7.32 -30.76
N ASP A 246 -12.60 -6.70 -31.43
CA ASP A 246 -13.10 -5.38 -31.07
C ASP A 246 -14.43 -5.47 -30.30
N ILE A 247 -14.70 -4.45 -29.47
CA ILE A 247 -15.85 -4.39 -28.57
C ILE A 247 -17.19 -4.42 -29.35
N ASP A 248 -17.26 -3.73 -30.49
CA ASP A 248 -18.50 -3.67 -31.29
C ASP A 248 -18.80 -5.01 -31.94
N SER A 249 -17.82 -5.69 -32.51
CA SER A 249 -17.97 -7.04 -33.05
C SER A 249 -18.40 -8.03 -31.95
N LEU A 250 -17.81 -7.94 -30.76
CA LEU A 250 -18.22 -8.77 -29.61
C LEU A 250 -19.69 -8.53 -29.22
N ARG A 251 -20.13 -7.27 -29.27
CA ARG A 251 -21.53 -6.91 -29.04
C ARG A 251 -22.46 -7.50 -30.12
N LEU A 252 -22.06 -7.39 -31.37
CA LEU A 252 -22.82 -7.97 -32.50
C LEU A 252 -22.95 -9.49 -32.41
N HIS A 253 -21.94 -10.17 -31.90
CA HIS A 253 -21.96 -11.60 -31.58
C HIS A 253 -22.77 -11.95 -30.32
N GLY A 254 -23.30 -10.96 -29.59
CA GLY A 254 -24.01 -11.17 -28.33
C GLY A 254 -23.11 -11.63 -27.18
N ALA A 255 -21.79 -11.50 -27.33
CA ALA A 255 -20.81 -11.89 -26.32
C ALA A 255 -20.78 -10.92 -25.14
N ILE A 256 -21.08 -9.65 -25.40
CA ILE A 256 -21.26 -8.57 -24.41
C ILE A 256 -22.56 -7.82 -24.69
N THR A 257 -23.16 -7.24 -23.66
CA THR A 257 -24.38 -6.45 -23.78
C THR A 257 -24.10 -5.04 -24.29
N MET A 258 -25.13 -4.31 -24.76
CA MET A 258 -25.01 -2.91 -25.16
C MET A 258 -24.48 -2.02 -24.03
N GLU A 259 -24.95 -2.27 -22.80
CA GLU A 259 -24.50 -1.51 -21.62
C GLU A 259 -23.04 -1.80 -21.27
N GLU A 260 -22.63 -3.08 -21.31
CA GLU A 260 -21.23 -3.47 -21.13
C GLU A 260 -20.33 -2.84 -22.19
N SER A 261 -20.74 -2.86 -23.46
CA SER A 261 -20.01 -2.21 -24.56
C SER A 261 -19.82 -0.72 -24.31
N ARG A 262 -20.88 0.00 -23.93
CA ARG A 262 -20.82 1.44 -23.65
C ARG A 262 -19.85 1.75 -22.49
N ARG A 263 -19.94 1.00 -21.41
CA ARG A 263 -19.03 1.17 -20.24
C ARG A 263 -17.59 0.90 -20.60
N LEU A 264 -17.30 -0.15 -21.40
CA LEU A 264 -15.93 -0.44 -21.84
C LEU A 264 -15.36 0.63 -22.72
N VAL A 265 -16.16 1.18 -23.66
CA VAL A 265 -15.74 2.27 -24.56
C VAL A 265 -15.42 3.54 -23.77
N HIS A 266 -16.29 3.93 -22.82
CA HIS A 266 -16.04 5.10 -21.98
C HIS A 266 -14.82 4.92 -21.08
N ALA A 267 -14.64 3.73 -20.50
CA ALA A 267 -13.47 3.43 -19.67
C ALA A 267 -12.17 3.42 -20.50
N HIS A 268 -12.20 2.87 -21.71
CA HIS A 268 -11.06 2.89 -22.63
C HIS A 268 -10.63 4.31 -22.98
N GLU A 269 -11.58 5.18 -23.36
CA GLU A 269 -11.34 6.60 -23.62
C GLU A 269 -10.73 7.31 -22.39
N PHE A 270 -11.31 7.08 -21.20
CA PHE A 270 -10.87 7.71 -19.96
C PHE A 270 -9.46 7.28 -19.56
N LEU A 271 -9.19 5.97 -19.54
CA LEU A 271 -7.90 5.41 -19.13
C LEU A 271 -6.78 5.76 -20.13
N THR A 272 -7.08 5.71 -21.44
CA THR A 272 -6.12 6.11 -22.47
C THR A 272 -5.80 7.60 -22.37
N GLY A 273 -6.79 8.45 -22.08
CA GLY A 273 -6.60 9.88 -21.89
C GLY A 273 -5.71 10.20 -20.68
N LEU A 274 -5.90 9.50 -19.57
CA LEU A 274 -5.02 9.64 -18.42
C LEU A 274 -3.59 9.22 -18.75
N ARG A 275 -3.42 8.10 -19.46
CA ARG A 275 -2.10 7.58 -19.82
C ARG A 275 -1.35 8.52 -20.76
N ILE A 276 -2.02 9.11 -21.74
CA ILE A 276 -1.44 10.14 -22.62
C ILE A 276 -1.00 11.35 -21.78
N ASP A 277 -1.83 11.82 -20.85
CA ASP A 277 -1.52 12.97 -19.99
C ASP A 277 -0.31 12.71 -19.11
N LEU A 278 -0.22 11.52 -18.50
CA LEU A 278 0.95 11.10 -17.70
C LEU A 278 2.23 11.10 -18.54
N HIS A 279 2.19 10.47 -19.73
CA HIS A 279 3.35 10.41 -20.61
C HIS A 279 3.83 11.80 -21.05
N LEU A 280 2.89 12.70 -21.39
CA LEU A 280 3.22 14.07 -21.79
C LEU A 280 3.78 14.91 -20.65
N ALA A 281 3.28 14.73 -19.44
CA ALA A 281 3.76 15.42 -18.25
C ALA A 281 5.15 14.93 -17.84
N ALA A 282 5.36 13.60 -17.81
CA ALA A 282 6.62 13.00 -17.39
C ALA A 282 7.73 13.10 -18.46
N GLY A 283 7.40 13.32 -19.74
CA GLY A 283 8.36 13.27 -20.85
C GLY A 283 8.97 11.87 -21.08
N LYS A 284 8.37 10.84 -20.50
CA LYS A 284 8.78 9.44 -20.57
C LYS A 284 7.58 8.52 -20.37
N GLU A 285 7.77 7.21 -20.52
CA GLU A 285 6.75 6.22 -20.14
C GLU A 285 6.42 6.33 -18.65
N GLN A 286 5.14 6.59 -18.33
CA GLN A 286 4.61 6.71 -16.97
C GLN A 286 3.19 6.15 -16.94
N ASP A 287 3.03 4.95 -16.39
CA ASP A 287 1.73 4.28 -16.33
C ASP A 287 1.12 4.31 -14.91
N VAL A 288 1.92 4.66 -13.88
CA VAL A 288 1.45 4.80 -12.49
C VAL A 288 0.88 6.21 -12.28
N LEU A 289 -0.36 6.27 -11.83
CA LEU A 289 -1.08 7.50 -11.49
C LEU A 289 -0.70 7.91 -10.06
N THR A 290 0.41 8.65 -9.92
CA THR A 290 0.91 9.12 -8.63
C THR A 290 -0.03 10.15 -7.99
N ARG A 291 0.07 10.36 -6.67
CA ARG A 291 -0.74 11.36 -5.96
C ARG A 291 -0.55 12.78 -6.52
N GLU A 292 0.68 13.13 -6.89
CA GLU A 292 1.00 14.39 -7.53
C GLU A 292 0.25 14.55 -8.86
N ASP A 293 0.26 13.50 -9.69
CA ASP A 293 -0.47 13.48 -10.96
C ASP A 293 -1.98 13.56 -10.75
N GLN A 294 -2.52 12.92 -9.71
CA GLN A 294 -3.94 12.99 -9.36
C GLN A 294 -4.36 14.44 -9.07
N LEU A 295 -3.60 15.17 -8.27
CA LEU A 295 -3.84 16.59 -7.96
C LEU A 295 -3.75 17.44 -9.22
N ARG A 296 -2.66 17.30 -9.98
CA ARG A 296 -2.42 18.01 -11.25
C ARG A 296 -3.56 17.80 -12.25
N ILE A 297 -4.00 16.53 -12.43
CA ILE A 297 -5.04 16.19 -13.39
C ILE A 297 -6.41 16.68 -12.91
N ALA A 298 -6.72 16.61 -11.61
CA ALA A 298 -7.96 17.15 -11.07
C ALA A 298 -8.08 18.66 -11.34
N GLN A 299 -7.01 19.41 -11.11
CA GLN A 299 -6.93 20.85 -11.40
C GLN A 299 -7.06 21.12 -12.91
N LYS A 300 -6.30 20.41 -13.74
CA LYS A 300 -6.33 20.56 -15.21
C LYS A 300 -7.72 20.30 -15.80
N ARG A 301 -8.49 19.37 -15.21
CA ARG A 301 -9.86 19.05 -15.63
C ARG A 301 -10.91 20.01 -15.06
N GLY A 302 -10.53 21.00 -14.28
CA GLY A 302 -11.45 21.97 -13.68
C GLY A 302 -12.44 21.34 -12.71
N ILE A 303 -12.05 20.24 -12.03
CA ILE A 303 -12.90 19.60 -11.02
C ILE A 303 -12.83 20.46 -9.75
N GLU A 304 -13.95 21.04 -9.36
CA GLU A 304 -14.02 21.89 -8.16
C GLU A 304 -14.17 21.04 -6.90
N SER A 305 -13.56 21.47 -5.78
CA SER A 305 -13.81 20.90 -4.46
C SER A 305 -15.20 21.31 -3.98
N THR A 306 -15.83 20.42 -3.23
CA THR A 306 -17.06 20.73 -2.46
C THR A 306 -16.70 20.81 -0.99
N VAL A 307 -17.62 21.23 -0.14
CA VAL A 307 -17.41 21.27 1.32
C VAL A 307 -17.09 19.86 1.87
N ALA A 308 -17.67 18.83 1.26
CA ALA A 308 -17.52 17.43 1.71
C ALA A 308 -16.40 16.65 1.02
N GLN A 309 -15.93 17.07 -0.14
CA GLN A 309 -14.95 16.31 -0.95
C GLN A 309 -13.98 17.25 -1.69
N LEU A 310 -12.70 16.89 -1.67
CA LEU A 310 -11.66 17.56 -2.45
C LEU A 310 -11.82 17.25 -3.96
N SER A 311 -11.29 18.15 -4.81
CA SER A 311 -11.28 17.96 -6.28
C SER A 311 -10.64 16.63 -6.69
N VAL A 312 -9.55 16.27 -6.05
CA VAL A 312 -8.81 15.02 -6.29
C VAL A 312 -9.62 13.78 -5.88
N GLU A 313 -10.38 13.84 -4.80
CA GLU A 313 -11.25 12.74 -4.36
C GLU A 313 -12.36 12.47 -5.38
N ARG A 314 -12.97 13.54 -5.90
CA ARG A 314 -13.98 13.45 -6.96
C ARG A 314 -13.40 12.91 -8.27
N PHE A 315 -12.17 13.30 -8.63
CA PHE A 315 -11.46 12.76 -9.77
C PHE A 315 -11.20 11.26 -9.62
N MET A 316 -10.65 10.84 -8.46
CA MET A 316 -10.35 9.44 -8.20
C MET A 316 -11.61 8.57 -8.09
N GLN A 317 -12.72 9.12 -7.60
CA GLN A 317 -14.02 8.43 -7.63
C GLN A 317 -14.43 8.08 -9.06
N GLN A 318 -14.25 9.00 -10.03
CA GLN A 318 -14.48 8.69 -11.46
C GLN A 318 -13.56 7.60 -11.96
N TYR A 319 -12.27 7.64 -11.58
CA TYR A 319 -11.32 6.60 -11.94
C TYR A 319 -11.78 5.22 -11.43
N PHE A 320 -12.14 5.13 -10.15
CA PHE A 320 -12.60 3.87 -9.54
C PHE A 320 -13.89 3.35 -10.16
N GLN A 321 -14.80 4.21 -10.56
CA GLN A 321 -16.01 3.82 -11.30
C GLN A 321 -15.67 3.15 -12.63
N HIS A 322 -14.72 3.70 -13.39
CA HIS A 322 -14.29 3.14 -14.67
C HIS A 322 -13.51 1.84 -14.49
N SER A 323 -12.52 1.80 -13.60
CA SER A 323 -11.70 0.60 -13.35
C SER A 323 -12.53 -0.56 -12.79
N SER A 324 -13.43 -0.31 -11.85
CA SER A 324 -14.34 -1.33 -11.32
C SER A 324 -15.28 -1.87 -12.40
N ALA A 325 -15.80 -1.01 -13.29
CA ALA A 325 -16.63 -1.46 -14.39
C ALA A 325 -15.87 -2.38 -15.35
N VAL A 326 -14.64 -2.02 -15.71
CA VAL A 326 -13.77 -2.86 -16.57
C VAL A 326 -13.47 -4.20 -15.90
N ALA A 327 -13.04 -4.20 -14.63
CA ALA A 327 -12.74 -5.40 -13.89
C ALA A 327 -13.93 -6.37 -13.80
N ASP A 328 -15.10 -5.83 -13.49
CA ASP A 328 -16.35 -6.59 -13.41
C ASP A 328 -16.74 -7.22 -14.74
N ILE A 329 -16.69 -6.45 -15.83
CA ILE A 329 -17.05 -6.95 -17.15
C ILE A 329 -16.03 -8.00 -17.60
N ALA A 330 -14.73 -7.76 -17.40
CA ALA A 330 -13.68 -8.71 -17.76
C ALA A 330 -13.85 -10.04 -17.00
N ARG A 331 -14.07 -9.99 -15.69
CA ARG A 331 -14.29 -11.18 -14.86
C ARG A 331 -15.49 -11.98 -15.33
N ARG A 332 -16.63 -11.32 -15.62
CA ARG A 332 -17.83 -11.97 -16.14
C ARG A 332 -17.59 -12.55 -17.52
N PHE A 333 -16.89 -11.84 -18.39
CA PHE A 333 -16.56 -12.30 -19.73
C PHE A 333 -15.67 -13.56 -19.68
N VAL A 334 -14.64 -13.57 -18.82
CA VAL A 334 -13.81 -14.76 -18.57
C VAL A 334 -14.66 -15.92 -18.05
N ALA A 335 -15.52 -15.69 -17.07
CA ALA A 335 -16.38 -16.74 -16.50
C ALA A 335 -17.34 -17.37 -17.53
N ARG A 336 -17.90 -16.56 -18.44
CA ARG A 336 -18.80 -17.06 -19.52
C ARG A 336 -18.04 -17.83 -20.60
N THR A 337 -16.80 -17.48 -20.86
CA THR A 337 -16.00 -18.00 -21.97
C THR A 337 -15.02 -19.08 -21.58
N ARG A 338 -14.70 -19.20 -20.28
CA ARG A 338 -13.81 -20.24 -19.77
C ARG A 338 -14.34 -21.63 -20.14
N PRO A 339 -13.55 -22.45 -20.82
CA PRO A 339 -13.94 -23.80 -21.13
C PRO A 339 -14.20 -24.60 -19.86
N ASN A 340 -15.36 -25.14 -19.72
CA ASN A 340 -15.71 -25.99 -18.58
C ASN A 340 -15.63 -27.45 -19.07
N PRO A 341 -14.60 -28.23 -18.71
CA PRO A 341 -14.51 -29.63 -19.11
C PRO A 341 -15.76 -30.40 -18.67
N ILE A 342 -16.30 -31.24 -19.55
CA ILE A 342 -17.48 -32.04 -19.24
C ILE A 342 -17.29 -32.88 -17.96
N GLY A 343 -16.03 -33.29 -17.69
CA GLY A 343 -15.63 -33.95 -16.46
C GLY A 343 -15.82 -33.14 -15.19
N GLU A 344 -15.52 -31.83 -15.19
CA GLU A 344 -15.76 -30.98 -14.02
C GLU A 344 -17.23 -30.84 -13.67
N ARG A 345 -18.11 -30.75 -14.65
CA ARG A 345 -19.59 -30.74 -14.42
C ARG A 345 -20.07 -32.04 -13.79
N PHE A 346 -19.54 -33.18 -14.25
CA PHE A 346 -19.87 -34.48 -13.69
C PHE A 346 -19.31 -34.64 -12.28
N VAL A 347 -18.07 -34.27 -12.05
CA VAL A 347 -17.42 -34.28 -10.72
C VAL A 347 -18.15 -33.34 -9.77
N ARG A 348 -18.50 -32.12 -10.19
CA ARG A 348 -19.32 -31.19 -9.40
C ARG A 348 -20.65 -31.77 -9.00
N PHE A 349 -21.33 -32.47 -9.90
CA PHE A 349 -22.62 -33.11 -9.60
C PHE A 349 -22.46 -34.28 -8.63
N VAL A 350 -21.47 -35.14 -8.84
CA VAL A 350 -21.24 -36.34 -8.00
C VAL A 350 -20.73 -35.97 -6.60
N MET A 351 -19.92 -34.93 -6.47
CA MET A 351 -19.37 -34.48 -5.19
C MET A 351 -20.23 -33.44 -4.45
N SER A 352 -21.40 -33.09 -4.98
CA SER A 352 -22.29 -32.14 -4.29
C SER A 352 -23.32 -32.91 -3.48
N TYR A 353 -23.61 -32.40 -2.28
CA TYR A 353 -24.71 -32.90 -1.44
C TYR A 353 -25.76 -31.80 -1.25
N ARG A 354 -26.97 -32.23 -0.89
CA ARG A 354 -28.12 -31.35 -0.79
C ARG A 354 -28.27 -30.83 0.63
N VAL A 355 -28.48 -29.54 0.75
CA VAL A 355 -28.70 -28.84 2.02
C VAL A 355 -30.03 -28.11 1.96
N ASP A 356 -30.86 -28.28 3.00
CA ASP A 356 -32.18 -27.66 3.19
C ASP A 356 -33.11 -27.77 1.98
N ASP A 357 -32.99 -28.82 1.19
CA ASP A 357 -33.73 -29.07 -0.04
C ASP A 357 -33.59 -27.98 -1.13
N ILE A 358 -32.87 -26.93 -0.87
CA ILE A 358 -32.74 -25.73 -1.70
C ILE A 358 -31.35 -25.67 -2.35
N TYR A 359 -30.29 -25.97 -1.59
CA TYR A 359 -28.91 -25.78 -2.01
C TYR A 359 -28.22 -27.11 -2.37
N TYR A 360 -27.31 -27.02 -3.36
CA TYR A 360 -26.30 -28.02 -3.63
C TYR A 360 -24.93 -27.46 -3.22
N VAL A 361 -24.27 -28.12 -2.29
CA VAL A 361 -22.96 -27.71 -1.79
C VAL A 361 -21.91 -28.68 -2.30
N GLY A 362 -20.97 -28.20 -3.07
CA GLY A 362 -19.78 -28.93 -3.52
C GLY A 362 -18.54 -28.53 -2.74
N PRO A 363 -17.35 -29.04 -3.12
CA PRO A 363 -16.09 -28.72 -2.40
C PRO A 363 -15.72 -27.23 -2.36
N GLU A 364 -16.08 -26.48 -3.40
CA GLU A 364 -15.68 -25.05 -3.54
C GLU A 364 -16.83 -24.11 -3.91
N PHE A 365 -18.05 -24.65 -4.10
CA PHE A 365 -19.17 -23.87 -4.60
C PHE A 365 -20.47 -24.25 -3.93
N ILE A 366 -21.43 -23.31 -3.95
CA ILE A 366 -22.85 -23.55 -3.66
C ILE A 366 -23.67 -23.24 -4.89
N ASP A 367 -24.70 -24.02 -5.17
CA ASP A 367 -25.70 -23.71 -6.21
C ASP A 367 -27.12 -23.89 -5.66
N ILE A 368 -28.10 -23.29 -6.33
CA ILE A 368 -29.50 -23.37 -5.93
C ILE A 368 -30.22 -24.32 -6.87
N ALA A 369 -30.99 -25.23 -6.32
CA ALA A 369 -31.85 -26.14 -7.10
C ALA A 369 -32.74 -25.33 -8.05
N ARG A 370 -32.76 -25.72 -9.34
CA ARG A 370 -33.41 -24.94 -10.42
C ARG A 370 -34.85 -24.52 -10.08
N ARG A 371 -35.62 -25.40 -9.42
CA ARG A 371 -36.99 -25.11 -9.00
C ARG A 371 -37.14 -24.01 -7.96
N HIS A 372 -36.11 -23.77 -7.13
CA HIS A 372 -36.10 -22.77 -6.06
C HIS A 372 -35.34 -21.51 -6.43
N ARG A 373 -34.60 -21.49 -7.54
CA ARG A 373 -33.69 -20.40 -7.91
C ARG A 373 -34.41 -19.05 -8.06
N ALA A 374 -35.55 -19.04 -8.74
CA ALA A 374 -36.31 -17.81 -8.94
C ALA A 374 -36.81 -17.23 -7.62
N THR A 375 -37.31 -18.05 -6.71
CA THR A 375 -37.83 -17.63 -5.40
C THR A 375 -36.69 -17.21 -4.47
N ALA A 376 -35.63 -18.00 -4.34
CA ALA A 376 -34.51 -17.74 -3.45
C ALA A 376 -33.73 -16.47 -3.84
N LEU A 377 -33.65 -16.12 -5.13
CA LEU A 377 -32.98 -14.92 -5.60
C LEU A 377 -33.91 -13.71 -5.76
N SER A 378 -35.21 -13.80 -5.38
CA SER A 378 -36.17 -12.70 -5.51
C SER A 378 -36.24 -11.80 -4.27
N THR A 379 -35.77 -12.25 -3.12
CA THR A 379 -35.87 -11.57 -1.84
C THR A 379 -34.51 -11.42 -1.16
N LEU A 380 -34.35 -10.38 -0.33
CA LEU A 380 -33.15 -10.18 0.47
C LEU A 380 -32.89 -11.37 1.39
N GLU A 381 -33.93 -11.90 2.02
CA GLU A 381 -33.84 -13.07 2.90
C GLU A 381 -33.23 -14.27 2.20
N GLY A 382 -33.70 -14.55 0.98
CA GLY A 382 -33.23 -15.69 0.20
C GLY A 382 -31.76 -15.56 -0.18
N ILE A 383 -31.34 -14.35 -0.55
CA ILE A 383 -29.95 -14.06 -0.88
C ILE A 383 -29.06 -14.11 0.36
N LEU A 384 -29.47 -13.50 1.47
CA LEU A 384 -28.72 -13.54 2.73
C LEU A 384 -28.58 -14.99 3.24
N LYS A 385 -29.63 -15.80 3.12
CA LYS A 385 -29.55 -17.25 3.43
C LYS A 385 -28.57 -18.00 2.51
N LEU A 386 -28.50 -17.63 1.23
CA LEU A 386 -27.54 -18.23 0.30
C LEU A 386 -26.09 -17.90 0.76
N PHE A 387 -25.79 -16.65 1.03
CA PHE A 387 -24.44 -16.23 1.47
C PHE A 387 -24.08 -16.77 2.86
N MET A 388 -25.04 -16.80 3.79
CA MET A 388 -24.87 -17.44 5.09
C MET A 388 -24.54 -18.95 4.95
N THR A 389 -25.26 -19.64 4.10
CA THR A 389 -25.00 -21.07 3.84
C THR A 389 -23.66 -21.27 3.18
N ALA A 390 -23.29 -20.44 2.19
CA ALA A 390 -21.98 -20.46 1.55
C ALA A 390 -20.84 -20.26 2.56
N ALA A 391 -20.95 -19.26 3.43
CA ALA A 391 -19.95 -18.98 4.47
C ALA A 391 -19.84 -20.13 5.49
N ARG A 392 -20.98 -20.69 5.93
CA ARG A 392 -21.04 -21.83 6.87
C ARG A 392 -20.33 -23.08 6.33
N TYR A 393 -20.46 -23.36 5.04
CA TYR A 393 -19.81 -24.50 4.38
C TYR A 393 -18.44 -24.13 3.77
N ARG A 394 -17.96 -22.91 3.98
CA ARG A 394 -16.68 -22.38 3.48
C ARG A 394 -16.51 -22.49 1.97
N VAL A 395 -17.61 -22.30 1.23
CA VAL A 395 -17.65 -22.33 -0.23
C VAL A 395 -18.01 -20.96 -0.80
N SER A 396 -17.72 -20.75 -2.09
CA SER A 396 -18.02 -19.51 -2.78
C SER A 396 -19.34 -19.55 -3.53
N VAL A 397 -20.04 -18.41 -3.60
CA VAL A 397 -21.19 -18.24 -4.50
C VAL A 397 -20.66 -18.09 -5.92
N PRO A 398 -21.07 -18.95 -6.87
CA PRO A 398 -20.50 -18.93 -8.21
C PRO A 398 -20.91 -17.68 -9.01
N PRO A 399 -20.07 -17.23 -9.96
CA PRO A 399 -20.28 -16.00 -10.73
C PRO A 399 -21.66 -15.90 -11.39
N HIS A 400 -22.21 -17.00 -11.89
CA HIS A 400 -23.52 -16.99 -12.55
C HIS A 400 -24.67 -16.66 -11.59
N LEU A 401 -24.58 -17.01 -10.31
CA LEU A 401 -25.55 -16.58 -9.30
C LEU A 401 -25.36 -15.14 -8.89
N LEU A 402 -24.10 -14.69 -8.76
CA LEU A 402 -23.79 -13.26 -8.49
C LEU A 402 -24.34 -12.36 -9.61
N GLU A 403 -24.26 -12.80 -10.88
CA GLU A 403 -24.82 -12.07 -12.02
C GLU A 403 -26.36 -11.98 -11.94
N LEU A 404 -27.02 -13.08 -11.61
CA LEU A 404 -28.47 -13.09 -11.44
C LEU A 404 -28.94 -12.19 -10.30
N ILE A 405 -28.17 -12.12 -9.20
CA ILE A 405 -28.46 -11.23 -8.08
C ILE A 405 -28.23 -9.77 -8.51
N LYS A 406 -27.07 -9.47 -9.14
CA LYS A 406 -26.69 -8.13 -9.60
C LYS A 406 -27.63 -7.59 -10.71
N SER A 407 -28.18 -8.46 -11.54
CA SER A 407 -29.13 -8.04 -12.59
C SER A 407 -30.43 -7.43 -12.06
N ARG A 408 -30.66 -7.55 -10.77
CA ARG A 408 -31.75 -6.92 -10.04
C ARG A 408 -31.23 -5.70 -9.30
N SER A 409 -31.92 -4.58 -9.42
CA SER A 409 -31.60 -3.39 -8.61
C SER A 409 -32.13 -3.59 -7.21
N TRP A 410 -31.23 -3.53 -6.22
CA TRP A 410 -31.59 -3.65 -4.83
C TRP A 410 -31.66 -2.25 -4.21
N SER A 411 -32.81 -1.91 -3.64
CA SER A 411 -33.01 -0.67 -2.88
C SER A 411 -33.25 -1.01 -1.41
N PRO A 412 -32.75 -0.18 -0.48
CA PRO A 412 -33.01 -0.39 0.94
C PRO A 412 -34.52 -0.40 1.22
N PRO A 413 -35.09 -1.48 1.77
CA PRO A 413 -36.49 -1.46 2.21
C PRO A 413 -36.63 -0.53 3.42
N ALA A 414 -37.82 0.03 3.64
CA ALA A 414 -38.07 0.88 4.79
C ALA A 414 -37.78 0.17 6.13
N GLN A 415 -38.08 -1.12 6.19
CA GLN A 415 -37.76 -2.00 7.31
C GLN A 415 -37.24 -3.34 6.77
N LEU A 416 -36.23 -3.91 7.44
CA LEU A 416 -35.82 -5.27 7.18
C LEU A 416 -36.81 -6.25 7.83
N SER A 417 -37.09 -7.36 7.16
CA SER A 417 -37.82 -8.45 7.79
C SER A 417 -36.95 -9.08 8.89
N SER A 418 -37.61 -9.62 9.92
CA SER A 418 -36.94 -10.35 11.00
C SER A 418 -36.06 -11.49 10.45
N GLU A 419 -36.51 -12.15 9.39
CA GLU A 419 -35.77 -13.23 8.74
C GLU A 419 -34.50 -12.73 8.03
N ALA A 420 -34.56 -11.56 7.37
CA ALA A 420 -33.40 -10.96 6.73
C ALA A 420 -32.38 -10.53 7.78
N SER A 421 -32.83 -9.87 8.85
CA SER A 421 -31.99 -9.46 9.97
C SER A 421 -31.28 -10.66 10.61
N HIS A 422 -32.03 -11.73 10.93
CA HIS A 422 -31.45 -12.95 11.49
C HIS A 422 -30.45 -13.61 10.54
N ALA A 423 -30.75 -13.68 9.23
CA ALA A 423 -29.83 -14.26 8.26
C ALA A 423 -28.55 -13.46 8.13
N PHE A 424 -28.63 -12.12 8.17
CA PHE A 424 -27.45 -11.24 8.13
C PHE A 424 -26.61 -11.35 9.39
N LEU A 425 -27.21 -11.29 10.57
CA LEU A 425 -26.48 -11.46 11.84
C LEU A 425 -25.87 -12.88 11.95
N ALA A 426 -26.56 -13.91 11.48
CA ALA A 426 -26.00 -15.27 11.42
C ALA A 426 -24.82 -15.37 10.45
N LEU A 427 -24.86 -14.65 9.32
CA LEU A 427 -23.72 -14.52 8.42
C LEU A 427 -22.55 -13.86 9.13
N LEU A 428 -22.75 -12.72 9.81
CA LEU A 428 -21.72 -12.01 10.55
C LEU A 428 -21.12 -12.82 11.71
N ARG A 429 -21.85 -13.80 12.23
CA ARG A 429 -21.31 -14.74 13.25
C ARG A 429 -20.32 -15.75 12.69
N THR A 430 -20.34 -15.98 11.37
CA THR A 430 -19.48 -16.97 10.72
C THR A 430 -18.06 -16.43 10.57
N ALA A 431 -17.07 -17.20 10.99
CA ALA A 431 -15.65 -16.82 10.84
C ALA A 431 -14.96 -17.71 9.79
N GLY A 432 -14.02 -17.13 9.05
CA GLY A 432 -13.12 -17.80 8.12
C GLY A 432 -13.50 -17.75 6.64
N LYS A 433 -14.65 -17.20 6.27
CA LYS A 433 -15.09 -16.91 4.88
C LYS A 433 -16.08 -15.74 4.82
N LEU A 434 -16.19 -14.97 5.88
CA LEU A 434 -17.08 -13.82 5.97
C LEU A 434 -16.68 -12.74 4.97
N GLY A 435 -15.39 -12.39 4.88
CA GLY A 435 -14.89 -11.38 3.97
C GLY A 435 -15.28 -11.65 2.53
N ILE A 436 -15.14 -12.91 2.06
CA ILE A 436 -15.56 -13.33 0.70
C ILE A 436 -17.08 -13.18 0.51
N ALA A 437 -17.88 -13.53 1.51
CA ALA A 437 -19.33 -13.41 1.44
C ALA A 437 -19.76 -11.93 1.40
N LEU A 438 -19.16 -11.07 2.23
CA LEU A 438 -19.43 -9.63 2.25
C LEU A 438 -19.01 -8.94 0.94
N ARG A 439 -17.88 -9.33 0.35
CA ARG A 439 -17.50 -8.87 -1.00
C ARG A 439 -18.56 -9.24 -2.03
N GLY A 440 -19.08 -10.45 -1.99
CA GLY A 440 -20.17 -10.88 -2.88
C GLY A 440 -21.44 -10.07 -2.68
N LEU A 441 -21.84 -9.76 -1.45
CA LEU A 441 -22.97 -8.88 -1.15
C LEU A 441 -22.73 -7.44 -1.62
N TYR A 442 -21.53 -6.91 -1.43
CA TYR A 442 -21.11 -5.59 -1.90
C TYR A 442 -21.13 -5.51 -3.44
N GLU A 443 -20.51 -6.48 -4.14
CA GLU A 443 -20.48 -6.53 -5.60
C GLU A 443 -21.86 -6.62 -6.25
N THR A 444 -22.80 -7.23 -5.55
CA THR A 444 -24.18 -7.37 -6.04
C THR A 444 -25.11 -6.22 -5.65
N GLY A 445 -24.65 -5.26 -4.82
CA GLY A 445 -25.45 -4.16 -4.30
C GLY A 445 -26.42 -4.55 -3.19
N VAL A 446 -26.32 -5.78 -2.69
CA VAL A 446 -27.18 -6.28 -1.61
C VAL A 446 -26.73 -5.74 -0.26
N LEU A 447 -25.43 -5.50 -0.08
CA LEU A 447 -24.92 -4.96 1.19
C LEU A 447 -25.51 -3.59 1.50
N GLU A 448 -25.62 -2.70 0.50
CA GLU A 448 -26.23 -1.38 0.62
C GLU A 448 -27.74 -1.44 0.84
N ALA A 449 -28.41 -2.49 0.39
CA ALA A 449 -29.82 -2.68 0.71
C ALA A 449 -30.04 -3.07 2.17
N VAL A 450 -29.09 -3.77 2.78
CA VAL A 450 -29.11 -4.13 4.21
C VAL A 450 -28.60 -2.96 5.07
N LEU A 451 -27.48 -2.37 4.69
CA LEU A 451 -26.76 -1.25 5.37
C LEU A 451 -26.77 0.00 4.48
N PRO A 452 -27.78 0.84 4.53
CA PRO A 452 -27.91 2.00 3.64
C PRO A 452 -26.74 3.00 3.71
N CYS A 453 -26.06 3.12 4.84
CA CYS A 453 -24.88 3.98 5.02
C CYS A 453 -23.72 3.60 4.07
N TRP A 454 -23.65 2.36 3.59
CA TRP A 454 -22.65 1.91 2.63
C TRP A 454 -22.79 2.54 1.24
N GLN A 455 -23.96 3.10 0.88
CA GLN A 455 -24.12 3.84 -0.37
C GLN A 455 -23.22 5.08 -0.42
N HIS A 456 -23.03 5.74 0.71
CA HIS A 456 -22.21 6.95 0.82
C HIS A 456 -20.70 6.61 0.70
N ILE A 457 -20.25 5.58 1.39
CA ILE A 457 -18.83 5.24 1.44
C ILE A 457 -18.35 4.47 0.20
N ARG A 458 -19.25 4.10 -0.72
CA ARG A 458 -18.92 3.36 -1.93
C ARG A 458 -17.95 4.13 -2.82
N CYS A 459 -16.76 3.57 -3.05
CA CYS A 459 -15.66 4.20 -3.78
C CYS A 459 -15.27 5.57 -3.20
N LEU A 460 -15.57 5.82 -1.93
CA LEU A 460 -15.18 7.04 -1.25
C LEU A 460 -13.68 7.03 -0.97
N LEU A 461 -12.96 7.93 -1.61
CA LEU A 461 -11.57 8.19 -1.29
C LEU A 461 -11.52 9.32 -0.25
N GLN A 462 -10.73 9.14 0.78
CA GLN A 462 -10.20 10.25 1.57
C GLN A 462 -8.75 10.48 1.13
N PHE A 463 -8.50 11.63 0.53
CA PHE A 463 -7.16 12.01 0.09
C PHE A 463 -6.33 12.47 1.31
N ASN A 464 -6.11 11.53 2.21
CA ASN A 464 -5.14 11.65 3.28
C ASN A 464 -4.06 10.57 3.06
N GLN A 465 -2.92 10.75 3.67
CA GLN A 465 -1.76 9.88 3.42
C GLN A 465 -1.85 8.54 4.17
N TYR A 466 -2.89 8.34 4.98
CA TYR A 466 -3.03 7.19 5.86
C TYR A 466 -3.58 5.94 5.18
N HIS A 467 -4.48 6.09 4.21
CA HIS A 467 -5.17 4.95 3.61
C HIS A 467 -4.62 4.64 2.22
N HIS A 468 -4.30 3.37 1.97
CA HIS A 468 -3.95 2.86 0.64
C HIS A 468 -5.18 2.49 -0.18
N PHE A 469 -6.37 2.50 0.42
CA PHE A 469 -7.61 2.03 -0.15
C PHE A 469 -8.75 3.05 0.06
N THR A 470 -9.83 2.89 -0.72
CA THR A 470 -11.09 3.60 -0.46
C THR A 470 -11.72 3.11 0.85
N VAL A 471 -12.60 3.90 1.44
CA VAL A 471 -13.22 3.61 2.74
C VAL A 471 -13.97 2.26 2.74
N ASP A 472 -14.69 1.95 1.68
CA ASP A 472 -15.40 0.68 1.50
C ASP A 472 -14.43 -0.51 1.36
N GLU A 473 -13.36 -0.38 0.59
CA GLU A 473 -12.36 -1.44 0.44
C GLU A 473 -11.59 -1.66 1.74
N HIS A 474 -11.15 -0.59 2.40
CA HIS A 474 -10.54 -0.64 3.72
C HIS A 474 -11.43 -1.39 4.72
N THR A 475 -12.72 -1.05 4.77
CA THR A 475 -13.67 -1.70 5.67
C THR A 475 -13.83 -3.20 5.37
N LEU A 476 -13.83 -3.62 4.11
CA LEU A 476 -13.86 -5.05 3.76
C LEU A 476 -12.55 -5.75 4.16
N GLN A 477 -11.42 -5.09 3.96
CA GLN A 477 -10.11 -5.62 4.38
C GLN A 477 -9.98 -5.73 5.91
N THR A 478 -10.60 -4.83 6.68
CA THR A 478 -10.64 -4.92 8.15
C THR A 478 -11.34 -6.21 8.61
N ILE A 479 -12.41 -6.60 7.93
CA ILE A 479 -13.07 -7.89 8.21
C ILE A 479 -12.15 -9.07 7.87
N GLU A 480 -11.49 -9.01 6.71
CA GLU A 480 -10.56 -10.07 6.28
C GLU A 480 -9.37 -10.19 7.24
N ALA A 481 -8.82 -9.06 7.69
CA ALA A 481 -7.75 -9.02 8.70
C ALA A 481 -8.21 -9.62 10.03
N ALA A 482 -9.40 -9.27 10.52
CA ALA A 482 -9.96 -9.85 11.74
C ALA A 482 -10.13 -11.39 11.62
N GLU A 483 -10.52 -11.90 10.46
CA GLU A 483 -10.65 -13.35 10.22
C GLU A 483 -9.30 -14.08 10.27
N LEU A 484 -8.20 -13.42 9.86
CA LEU A 484 -6.85 -14.02 9.92
C LEU A 484 -6.40 -14.28 11.37
N PHE A 485 -6.86 -13.46 12.33
CA PHE A 485 -6.54 -13.66 13.75
C PHE A 485 -7.12 -14.96 14.32
N LEU A 486 -8.06 -15.62 13.62
CA LEU A 486 -8.51 -16.95 14.03
C LEU A 486 -7.38 -17.96 14.15
N ASN A 487 -6.34 -17.81 13.32
CA ASN A 487 -5.18 -18.70 13.25
C ASN A 487 -3.94 -18.15 14.01
N ASP A 488 -4.06 -16.97 14.60
CA ASP A 488 -3.00 -16.39 15.41
C ASP A 488 -2.89 -17.09 16.78
N GLU A 489 -1.69 -17.47 17.19
CA GLU A 489 -1.43 -18.16 18.47
C GLU A 489 -1.23 -17.17 19.63
N GLY A 490 -1.03 -15.89 19.36
CA GLY A 490 -0.80 -14.84 20.35
C GLY A 490 -2.07 -14.35 21.07
N ALA A 491 -1.90 -13.30 21.86
CA ALA A 491 -2.97 -12.68 22.64
C ALA A 491 -4.14 -12.18 21.77
N LEU A 492 -3.84 -11.69 20.56
CA LEU A 492 -4.82 -11.20 19.61
C LEU A 492 -5.74 -12.32 19.12
N GLY A 493 -5.14 -13.45 18.70
CA GLY A 493 -5.91 -14.62 18.30
C GLY A 493 -6.71 -15.23 19.45
N GLN A 494 -6.16 -15.27 20.65
CA GLN A 494 -6.89 -15.70 21.84
C GLN A 494 -8.09 -14.79 22.08
N ALA A 495 -7.91 -13.46 22.07
CA ALA A 495 -9.00 -12.50 22.25
C ALA A 495 -10.11 -12.69 21.22
N TYR A 496 -9.74 -12.85 19.92
CA TYR A 496 -10.72 -13.09 18.86
C TYR A 496 -11.51 -14.40 19.03
N ARG A 497 -10.85 -15.49 19.44
CA ARG A 497 -11.52 -16.78 19.70
C ARG A 497 -12.48 -16.72 20.88
N GLU A 498 -12.14 -15.98 21.93
CA GLU A 498 -12.94 -15.82 23.15
C GLU A 498 -14.14 -14.89 23.01
N ILE A 499 -14.23 -14.07 21.93
CA ILE A 499 -15.41 -13.25 21.65
C ILE A 499 -16.63 -14.15 21.35
N HIS A 500 -17.65 -14.09 22.20
CA HIS A 500 -18.87 -14.88 22.04
C HIS A 500 -19.81 -14.32 20.97
N HIS A 501 -19.94 -12.99 20.91
CA HIS A 501 -20.81 -12.25 19.99
C HIS A 501 -20.01 -11.66 18.81
N LYS A 502 -19.44 -12.54 17.96
CA LYS A 502 -18.66 -12.12 16.80
C LYS A 502 -19.46 -11.27 15.81
N GLU A 503 -20.78 -11.50 15.75
CA GLU A 503 -21.70 -10.71 14.92
C GLU A 503 -21.67 -9.22 15.28
N LEU A 504 -21.50 -8.86 16.56
CA LEU A 504 -21.43 -7.47 17.00
C LEU A 504 -20.09 -6.83 16.66
N LEU A 505 -18.98 -7.57 16.83
CA LEU A 505 -17.65 -7.12 16.41
C LEU A 505 -17.63 -6.86 14.90
N HIS A 506 -18.08 -7.82 14.09
CA HIS A 506 -18.05 -7.69 12.64
C HIS A 506 -19.01 -6.60 12.14
N LEU A 507 -20.15 -6.41 12.82
CA LEU A 507 -21.03 -5.28 12.53
C LEU A 507 -20.35 -3.94 12.87
N ALA A 508 -19.68 -3.83 14.02
CA ALA A 508 -18.94 -2.63 14.38
C ALA A 508 -17.81 -2.35 13.38
N LEU A 509 -17.07 -3.39 12.92
CA LEU A 509 -16.07 -3.27 11.86
C LEU A 509 -16.67 -2.78 10.53
N LEU A 510 -17.88 -3.21 10.16
CA LEU A 510 -18.57 -2.73 8.95
C LEU A 510 -19.02 -1.28 9.04
N LEU A 511 -19.12 -0.72 10.24
CA LEU A 511 -19.68 0.61 10.49
C LEU A 511 -18.64 1.62 10.99
N HIS A 512 -17.43 1.19 11.39
CA HIS A 512 -16.46 2.05 12.09
C HIS A 512 -16.15 3.35 11.35
N ASP A 513 -16.05 3.26 10.03
CA ASP A 513 -15.71 4.34 9.12
C ASP A 513 -16.91 4.85 8.29
N ALA A 514 -18.12 4.39 8.56
CA ALA A 514 -19.31 4.78 7.80
C ALA A 514 -19.64 6.29 7.89
N GLY A 515 -19.10 6.98 8.89
CA GLY A 515 -19.24 8.42 9.08
C GLY A 515 -18.24 9.27 8.30
N LYS A 516 -17.26 8.68 7.60
CA LYS A 516 -16.26 9.41 6.81
C LYS A 516 -16.88 10.10 5.59
N GLY A 517 -16.29 11.22 5.16
CA GLY A 517 -16.75 11.97 3.98
C GLY A 517 -17.93 12.91 4.24
N TYR A 518 -18.31 13.13 5.50
CA TYR A 518 -19.23 14.16 5.93
C TYR A 518 -18.45 15.30 6.61
N GLU A 519 -19.10 16.46 6.80
CA GLU A 519 -18.49 17.63 7.47
C GLU A 519 -18.34 17.46 8.98
N GLU A 520 -19.13 16.57 9.55
CA GLU A 520 -19.22 16.29 10.97
C GLU A 520 -18.12 15.31 11.39
N ASP A 521 -17.78 15.29 12.68
CA ASP A 521 -16.85 14.30 13.22
C ASP A 521 -17.33 12.88 12.91
N HIS A 522 -16.48 12.11 12.24
CA HIS A 522 -16.85 10.80 11.71
C HIS A 522 -17.17 9.78 12.81
N SER A 523 -16.58 9.90 14.01
CA SER A 523 -16.83 8.99 15.12
C SER A 523 -18.21 9.25 15.75
N GLU A 524 -18.61 10.53 15.89
CA GLU A 524 -19.94 10.90 16.36
C GLU A 524 -21.03 10.55 15.36
N LEU A 525 -20.82 10.85 14.09
CA LEU A 525 -21.75 10.45 13.04
C LEU A 525 -21.83 8.93 12.92
N GLY A 526 -20.65 8.25 12.97
CA GLY A 526 -20.57 6.78 12.97
C GLY A 526 -21.37 6.15 14.10
N ARG A 527 -21.32 6.73 15.31
CA ARG A 527 -22.13 6.30 16.46
C ARG A 527 -23.64 6.34 16.15
N ARG A 528 -24.12 7.43 15.55
CA ARG A 528 -25.54 7.56 15.15
C ARG A 528 -25.93 6.58 14.06
N LEU A 529 -25.08 6.40 13.04
CA LEU A 529 -25.30 5.41 11.98
C LEU A 529 -25.31 3.98 12.53
N ALA A 530 -24.49 3.70 13.55
CA ALA A 530 -24.49 2.43 14.27
C ALA A 530 -25.80 2.22 15.04
N GLU A 531 -26.32 3.23 15.71
CA GLU A 531 -27.62 3.21 16.39
C GLU A 531 -28.76 2.93 15.41
N GLU A 532 -28.85 3.66 14.30
CA GLU A 532 -29.83 3.47 13.26
C GLU A 532 -29.77 2.06 12.67
N THR A 533 -28.56 1.56 12.40
CA THR A 533 -28.34 0.22 11.86
C THR A 533 -28.72 -0.86 12.85
N ALA A 534 -28.34 -0.72 14.12
CA ALA A 534 -28.70 -1.67 15.18
C ALA A 534 -30.23 -1.75 15.38
N ASN A 535 -30.91 -0.59 15.38
CA ASN A 535 -32.37 -0.55 15.43
C ASN A 535 -33.01 -1.19 14.20
N ARG A 536 -32.47 -0.94 12.99
CA ARG A 536 -32.91 -1.54 11.74
C ARG A 536 -32.77 -3.08 11.72
N LEU A 537 -31.69 -3.60 12.33
CA LEU A 537 -31.46 -5.03 12.50
C LEU A 537 -32.22 -5.66 13.65
N GLY A 538 -32.87 -4.85 14.52
CA GLY A 538 -33.62 -5.32 15.67
C GLY A 538 -32.76 -5.84 16.81
N LEU A 539 -31.58 -5.25 17.02
CA LEU A 539 -30.71 -5.64 18.13
C LEU A 539 -31.27 -5.19 19.49
N PRO A 540 -31.12 -6.02 20.53
CA PRO A 540 -31.46 -5.60 21.91
C PRO A 540 -30.63 -4.39 22.36
N ASP A 541 -31.16 -3.59 23.28
CA ASP A 541 -30.54 -2.34 23.73
C ASP A 541 -29.07 -2.50 24.14
N HIS A 542 -28.75 -3.49 24.95
CA HIS A 542 -27.36 -3.74 25.38
C HIS A 542 -26.39 -4.09 24.24
N GLN A 543 -26.87 -4.78 23.19
CA GLN A 543 -26.07 -5.08 22.00
C GLN A 543 -25.92 -3.84 21.10
N ARG A 544 -27.00 -3.06 20.95
CA ARG A 544 -26.96 -1.76 20.25
C ARG A 544 -25.93 -0.85 20.89
N ASP A 545 -26.02 -0.68 22.22
CA ASP A 545 -25.12 0.22 22.97
C ASP A 545 -23.64 -0.22 22.86
N LEU A 546 -23.38 -1.53 22.82
CA LEU A 546 -22.03 -2.08 22.60
C LEU A 546 -21.51 -1.77 21.18
N VAL A 547 -22.34 -1.94 20.13
CA VAL A 547 -21.93 -1.60 18.75
C VAL A 547 -21.68 -0.11 18.63
N MET A 548 -22.55 0.73 19.19
CA MET A 548 -22.36 2.18 19.24
C MET A 548 -21.06 2.57 19.94
N PHE A 549 -20.75 1.95 21.07
CA PHE A 549 -19.51 2.17 21.80
C PHE A 549 -18.28 1.79 20.94
N LEU A 550 -18.29 0.61 20.34
CA LEU A 550 -17.18 0.14 19.51
C LEU A 550 -16.89 1.07 18.32
N VAL A 551 -17.94 1.47 17.60
CA VAL A 551 -17.83 2.40 16.47
C VAL A 551 -17.33 3.77 16.92
N HIS A 552 -17.90 4.30 18.00
CA HIS A 552 -17.52 5.63 18.53
C HIS A 552 -16.08 5.65 19.04
N ARG A 553 -15.58 4.56 19.61
CA ARG A 553 -14.29 4.49 20.29
C ARG A 553 -13.23 3.66 19.54
N HIS A 554 -13.46 3.34 18.27
CA HIS A 554 -12.55 2.47 17.50
C HIS A 554 -11.11 2.97 17.45
N LEU A 555 -10.87 4.31 17.40
CA LEU A 555 -9.53 4.90 17.41
C LEU A 555 -8.90 5.00 18.81
N LYS A 556 -9.71 4.86 19.88
CA LYS A 556 -9.27 5.17 21.24
C LYS A 556 -8.11 4.30 21.72
N MET A 557 -8.17 3.02 21.47
CA MET A 557 -7.13 2.08 21.93
C MET A 557 -5.81 2.30 21.19
N ALA A 558 -5.86 2.59 19.88
CA ALA A 558 -4.68 2.97 19.11
C ALA A 558 -4.06 4.28 19.63
N ASP A 559 -4.91 5.30 19.87
CA ASP A 559 -4.46 6.58 20.42
C ASP A 559 -3.74 6.41 21.76
N LEU A 560 -4.32 5.62 22.69
CA LEU A 560 -3.71 5.38 23.99
C LEU A 560 -2.42 4.57 23.89
N ALA A 561 -2.41 3.47 23.14
CA ALA A 561 -1.24 2.60 23.03
C ALA A 561 -0.04 3.30 22.38
N LEU A 562 -0.30 4.03 21.29
CA LEU A 562 0.76 4.62 20.48
C LEU A 562 1.20 6.01 20.95
N ARG A 563 0.32 6.75 21.68
CA ARG A 563 0.55 8.16 22.00
C ARG A 563 0.61 8.48 23.48
N ARG A 564 0.13 7.58 24.35
CA ARG A 564 0.07 7.86 25.79
C ARG A 564 0.97 6.91 26.57
N ASP A 565 1.30 7.32 27.78
CA ASP A 565 2.04 6.43 28.70
C ASP A 565 1.10 5.34 29.23
N ILE A 566 1.24 4.13 28.69
CA ILE A 566 0.46 2.97 29.09
C ILE A 566 0.86 2.41 30.47
N GLY A 567 1.87 3.01 31.10
CA GLY A 567 2.26 2.76 32.50
C GLY A 567 1.46 3.59 33.50
N ASP A 568 0.85 4.70 33.06
CA ASP A 568 0.10 5.61 33.92
C ASP A 568 -1.17 4.96 34.47
N ARG A 569 -1.26 4.90 35.81
CA ARG A 569 -2.37 4.27 36.54
C ARG A 569 -3.69 5.00 36.32
N ALA A 570 -3.66 6.33 36.30
CA ALA A 570 -4.87 7.15 36.13
C ALA A 570 -5.46 6.93 34.73
N LEU A 571 -4.61 6.86 33.71
CA LEU A 571 -5.00 6.55 32.34
C LEU A 571 -5.66 5.17 32.24
N LEU A 572 -5.05 4.13 32.81
CA LEU A 572 -5.59 2.76 32.78
C LEU A 572 -6.92 2.67 33.53
N LEU A 573 -7.06 3.35 34.68
CA LEU A 573 -8.30 3.39 35.42
C LEU A 573 -9.42 4.08 34.62
N LYS A 574 -9.13 5.24 34.04
CA LYS A 574 -10.08 5.99 33.22
C LYS A 574 -10.52 5.16 31.99
N PHE A 575 -9.56 4.51 31.33
CA PHE A 575 -9.85 3.68 30.18
C PHE A 575 -10.65 2.43 30.54
N SER A 576 -10.30 1.74 31.66
CA SER A 576 -11.07 0.59 32.14
C SER A 576 -12.53 0.95 32.47
N HIS A 577 -12.76 2.11 33.08
CA HIS A 577 -14.10 2.63 33.34
C HIS A 577 -14.86 2.93 32.05
N GLU A 578 -14.21 3.52 31.06
CA GLU A 578 -14.81 3.85 29.76
C GLU A 578 -15.21 2.59 28.99
N VAL A 579 -14.37 1.56 29.00
CA VAL A 579 -14.65 0.27 28.34
C VAL A 579 -15.71 -0.56 29.08
N GLY A 580 -15.67 -0.57 30.38
CA GLY A 580 -16.72 -1.13 31.27
C GLY A 580 -16.79 -2.65 31.35
N SER A 581 -16.30 -3.42 30.37
CA SER A 581 -16.35 -4.88 30.41
C SER A 581 -15.18 -5.57 29.67
N PRO A 582 -14.80 -6.79 30.12
CA PRO A 582 -13.80 -7.59 29.42
C PRO A 582 -14.15 -7.92 27.97
N ASP A 583 -15.43 -8.16 27.65
CA ASP A 583 -15.86 -8.48 26.30
C ASP A 583 -15.77 -7.28 25.36
N ALA A 584 -16.15 -6.08 25.83
CA ALA A 584 -15.97 -4.85 25.07
C ALA A 584 -14.48 -4.57 24.83
N LEU A 585 -13.61 -4.82 25.81
CA LEU A 585 -12.16 -4.67 25.65
C LEU A 585 -11.58 -5.62 24.61
N ARG A 586 -11.98 -6.92 24.64
CA ARG A 586 -11.58 -7.89 23.61
C ARG A 586 -11.97 -7.45 22.21
N MET A 587 -13.24 -7.02 22.05
CA MET A 587 -13.73 -6.56 20.77
C MET A 587 -12.97 -5.32 20.28
N LEU A 588 -12.74 -4.34 21.18
CA LEU A 588 -12.00 -3.12 20.83
C LEU A 588 -10.54 -3.42 20.47
N PHE A 589 -9.88 -4.36 21.18
CA PHE A 589 -8.51 -4.80 20.88
C PHE A 589 -8.40 -5.42 19.49
N VAL A 590 -9.28 -6.39 19.17
CA VAL A 590 -9.31 -7.04 17.86
C VAL A 590 -9.66 -6.04 16.77
N MET A 591 -10.64 -5.17 17.01
CA MET A 591 -11.05 -4.13 16.06
C MET A 591 -9.92 -3.19 15.71
N THR A 592 -9.19 -2.68 16.74
CA THR A 592 -8.06 -1.77 16.54
C THR A 592 -6.92 -2.43 15.77
N ALA A 593 -6.60 -3.68 16.07
CA ALA A 593 -5.56 -4.43 15.36
C ALA A 593 -5.95 -4.70 13.90
N ALA A 594 -7.20 -5.06 13.64
CA ALA A 594 -7.72 -5.30 12.31
C ALA A 594 -7.73 -4.01 11.46
N ASP A 595 -8.16 -2.90 12.04
CA ASP A 595 -8.18 -1.58 11.41
C ASP A 595 -6.77 -1.14 10.99
N ILE A 596 -5.79 -1.19 11.89
CA ILE A 596 -4.39 -0.86 11.57
C ILE A 596 -3.83 -1.78 10.48
N THR A 597 -4.11 -3.08 10.54
CA THR A 597 -3.65 -4.06 9.55
C THR A 597 -4.19 -3.76 8.15
N ALA A 598 -5.46 -3.34 8.07
CA ALA A 598 -6.15 -3.07 6.81
C ALA A 598 -5.77 -1.75 6.15
N VAL A 599 -5.03 -0.87 6.82
CA VAL A 599 -4.58 0.42 6.25
C VAL A 599 -3.63 0.20 5.06
N GLY A 600 -2.76 -0.81 5.13
CA GLY A 600 -1.82 -1.12 4.04
C GLY A 600 -0.69 -2.06 4.46
N PRO A 601 0.14 -2.48 3.52
CA PRO A 601 1.29 -3.33 3.82
C PRO A 601 2.26 -2.63 4.79
N ASN A 602 2.80 -3.37 5.76
CA ASN A 602 3.75 -2.90 6.77
C ASN A 602 3.20 -1.86 7.78
N THR A 603 1.90 -1.60 7.80
CA THR A 603 1.28 -0.70 8.80
C THR A 603 1.15 -1.36 10.16
N TRP A 604 0.90 -2.66 10.21
CA TRP A 604 0.96 -3.50 11.40
C TRP A 604 2.35 -4.11 11.51
N ASN A 605 3.03 -3.88 12.62
CA ASN A 605 4.34 -4.43 12.93
C ASN A 605 4.41 -4.90 14.39
N ASP A 606 5.45 -5.64 14.74
CA ASP A 606 5.59 -6.27 16.07
C ASP A 606 5.66 -5.25 17.19
N TRP A 607 6.25 -4.08 16.96
CA TRP A 607 6.27 -2.99 17.95
C TRP A 607 4.86 -2.47 18.30
N LYS A 608 4.00 -2.24 17.28
CA LYS A 608 2.60 -1.82 17.51
C LYS A 608 1.80 -2.92 18.19
N ALA A 609 2.05 -4.16 17.79
CA ALA A 609 1.43 -5.35 18.40
C ALA A 609 1.78 -5.44 19.89
N GLU A 610 3.04 -5.23 20.26
CA GLU A 610 3.52 -5.23 21.65
C GLU A 610 2.82 -4.15 22.49
N LEU A 611 2.80 -2.91 22.00
CA LEU A 611 2.16 -1.79 22.72
C LEU A 611 0.65 -2.02 22.93
N LEU A 612 -0.03 -2.46 21.88
CA LEU A 612 -1.47 -2.69 21.92
C LEU A 612 -1.81 -3.87 22.86
N THR A 613 -1.03 -4.94 22.81
CA THR A 613 -1.15 -6.10 23.70
C THR A 613 -0.90 -5.72 25.15
N THR A 614 0.14 -4.93 25.40
CA THR A 614 0.45 -4.45 26.76
C THR A 614 -0.69 -3.60 27.34
N LEU A 615 -1.26 -2.69 26.56
CA LEU A 615 -2.42 -1.90 26.98
C LEU A 615 -3.63 -2.81 27.26
N TYR A 616 -3.89 -3.77 26.39
CA TYR A 616 -4.98 -4.75 26.54
C TYR A 616 -4.83 -5.55 27.85
N GLU A 617 -3.69 -6.15 28.07
CA GLU A 617 -3.43 -6.99 29.25
C GLU A 617 -3.53 -6.19 30.56
N ARG A 618 -2.94 -5.00 30.59
CA ARG A 618 -3.02 -4.11 31.76
C ARG A 618 -4.46 -3.71 32.07
N THR A 619 -5.21 -3.30 31.04
CA THR A 619 -6.63 -2.93 31.22
C THR A 619 -7.48 -4.13 31.61
N MET A 620 -7.20 -5.33 31.09
CA MET A 620 -7.88 -6.57 31.45
C MET A 620 -7.70 -6.91 32.92
N LEU A 621 -6.50 -6.70 33.48
CA LEU A 621 -6.25 -6.90 34.90
C LEU A 621 -7.08 -5.95 35.80
N TRP A 622 -7.24 -4.68 35.37
CA TRP A 622 -8.13 -3.73 36.04
C TRP A 622 -9.58 -4.18 36.02
N LEU A 623 -10.10 -4.56 34.86
CA LEU A 623 -11.48 -5.05 34.69
C LEU A 623 -11.74 -6.36 35.45
N SER A 624 -10.71 -7.16 35.65
CA SER A 624 -10.81 -8.44 36.41
C SER A 624 -10.69 -8.26 37.93
N GLY A 625 -10.61 -7.03 38.44
CA GLY A 625 -10.48 -6.76 39.88
C GLY A 625 -9.11 -7.10 40.51
N LYS A 626 -8.10 -7.38 39.70
CA LYS A 626 -6.73 -7.71 40.11
C LYS A 626 -5.83 -6.47 40.19
N SER A 627 -6.41 -5.29 40.38
CA SER A 627 -5.72 -4.01 40.43
C SER A 627 -4.63 -3.89 41.51
N HIS A 628 -4.70 -4.70 42.55
CA HIS A 628 -3.67 -4.76 43.60
C HIS A 628 -2.29 -5.20 43.08
N LEU A 629 -2.22 -5.83 41.90
CA LEU A 629 -0.95 -6.19 41.25
C LEU A 629 -0.22 -4.97 40.67
N PHE A 630 -0.88 -3.80 40.61
CA PHE A 630 -0.33 -2.53 40.16
C PHE A 630 0.03 -1.56 41.30
N ASP A 631 0.21 -2.03 42.52
CA ASP A 631 0.76 -1.15 43.55
C ASP A 631 2.21 -0.81 43.21
N GLU A 632 2.38 0.40 42.64
CA GLU A 632 3.71 0.87 42.22
C GLU A 632 4.73 0.85 43.30
N SER A 633 4.33 1.09 44.55
CA SER A 633 5.26 1.09 45.69
C SER A 633 5.75 -0.30 46.03
N ILE A 634 4.92 -1.31 45.82
CA ILE A 634 5.29 -2.72 45.98
C ILE A 634 6.16 -3.16 44.80
N ARG A 635 5.76 -2.83 43.59
CA ARG A 635 6.49 -3.16 42.36
C ARG A 635 7.85 -2.50 42.32
N LEU A 636 7.95 -1.22 42.67
CA LEU A 636 9.21 -0.49 42.75
C LEU A 636 10.17 -1.18 43.73
N ARG A 637 9.71 -1.53 44.94
CA ARG A 637 10.51 -2.25 45.91
C ARG A 637 10.97 -3.61 45.41
N GLN A 638 10.09 -4.36 44.75
CA GLN A 638 10.44 -5.65 44.16
C GLN A 638 11.52 -5.52 43.09
N ILE A 639 11.38 -4.55 42.18
CA ILE A 639 12.36 -4.26 41.14
C ILE A 639 13.69 -3.85 41.77
N GLN A 640 13.68 -2.93 42.74
CA GLN A 640 14.90 -2.50 43.45
C GLN A 640 15.62 -3.70 44.09
N GLN A 641 14.90 -4.57 44.79
CA GLN A 641 15.47 -5.78 45.43
C GLN A 641 16.02 -6.75 44.36
N GLN A 642 15.31 -6.95 43.28
CA GLN A 642 15.73 -7.81 42.18
C GLN A 642 16.99 -7.27 41.49
N VAL A 643 17.07 -5.95 41.25
CA VAL A 643 18.23 -5.29 40.63
C VAL A 643 19.45 -5.40 41.57
N VAL A 644 19.29 -5.13 42.87
CA VAL A 644 20.35 -5.33 43.86
C VAL A 644 20.89 -6.75 43.81
N HIS A 645 19.98 -7.73 43.79
CA HIS A 645 20.37 -9.15 43.72
C HIS A 645 21.15 -9.46 42.42
N LEU A 646 20.67 -8.95 41.25
CA LEU A 646 21.34 -9.15 39.96
C LEU A 646 22.70 -8.44 39.86
N CYS A 647 22.86 -7.28 40.50
CA CYS A 647 24.14 -6.60 40.59
C CYS A 647 25.14 -7.34 41.47
N SER A 648 24.68 -7.88 42.61
CA SER A 648 25.50 -8.63 43.56
C SER A 648 25.88 -10.03 43.06
N ALA A 649 24.97 -10.72 42.32
CA ALA A 649 25.20 -12.10 41.84
C ALA A 649 26.25 -12.21 40.71
N ALA A 650 26.61 -11.10 40.07
CA ALA A 650 27.56 -11.08 38.94
C ALA A 650 29.04 -10.91 39.40
N ILE A 651 29.29 -10.83 40.67
CA ILE A 651 30.63 -10.77 41.22
C ILE A 651 31.15 -12.22 41.39
N ASP A 652 32.36 -12.47 40.91
CA ASP A 652 33.05 -13.76 40.71
C ASP A 652 32.74 -14.78 41.81
N PRO A 653 32.19 -15.96 41.53
CA PRO A 653 31.90 -17.00 42.51
C PRO A 653 33.15 -17.62 43.17
N ALA A 654 34.34 -17.22 42.74
CA ALA A 654 35.62 -17.70 43.27
C ALA A 654 36.24 -16.77 44.35
N ALA A 655 35.62 -15.60 44.65
CA ALA A 655 36.11 -14.72 45.71
C ALA A 655 35.66 -15.20 47.13
N PRO A 656 36.49 -15.11 48.14
CA PRO A 656 36.13 -15.52 49.52
C PRO A 656 34.98 -14.65 50.05
N THR A 657 33.88 -15.27 50.44
CA THR A 657 32.69 -14.66 51.03
C THR A 657 32.99 -14.10 52.40
N ASP A 658 33.38 -12.84 52.48
CA ASP A 658 33.35 -12.06 53.69
C ASP A 658 31.97 -11.41 53.83
N SER A 659 31.18 -11.81 54.85
CA SER A 659 29.80 -11.35 55.05
C SER A 659 29.67 -9.82 55.15
N ASP A 660 30.63 -9.16 55.78
CA ASP A 660 30.65 -7.71 55.96
C ASP A 660 30.91 -6.94 54.62
N ARG A 661 31.57 -7.58 53.66
CA ARG A 661 31.84 -7.01 52.35
C ARG A 661 30.62 -7.08 51.41
N SER A 662 29.88 -8.20 51.50
CA SER A 662 28.65 -8.41 50.73
C SER A 662 27.53 -7.41 51.10
N ASP A 663 27.38 -7.16 52.43
CA ASP A 663 26.39 -6.21 52.93
C ASP A 663 26.75 -4.74 52.58
N SER A 664 28.03 -4.39 52.58
CA SER A 664 28.51 -3.05 52.17
C SER A 664 28.30 -2.82 50.69
N GLU A 665 28.54 -3.81 49.82
CA GLU A 665 28.34 -3.72 48.36
C GLU A 665 26.85 -3.69 48.01
N ALA A 666 26.01 -4.49 48.65
CA ALA A 666 24.56 -4.45 48.46
C ALA A 666 23.98 -3.08 48.85
N ASN A 667 24.44 -2.48 49.94
CA ASN A 667 24.04 -1.14 50.35
C ASN A 667 24.49 -0.06 49.35
N ALA A 668 25.68 -0.19 48.75
CA ALA A 668 26.16 0.72 47.73
C ALA A 668 25.30 0.66 46.43
N TRP A 669 24.87 -0.54 45.99
CA TRP A 669 23.95 -0.72 44.91
C TRP A 669 22.56 -0.16 45.24
N GLN A 670 22.05 -0.42 46.46
CA GLN A 670 20.78 0.10 46.93
C GLN A 670 20.74 1.65 46.84
N GLN A 671 21.77 2.32 47.38
CA GLN A 671 21.87 3.79 47.32
C GLN A 671 21.88 4.30 45.89
N ARG A 672 22.60 3.66 44.97
CA ARG A 672 22.68 4.07 43.58
C ARG A 672 21.36 3.89 42.84
N ILE A 673 20.67 2.79 43.11
CA ILE A 673 19.34 2.52 42.52
C ILE A 673 18.30 3.53 43.06
N GLU A 674 18.39 3.95 44.30
CA GLU A 674 17.53 4.97 44.91
C GLU A 674 17.70 6.36 44.29
N MET A 675 18.88 6.65 43.69
CA MET A 675 19.10 7.87 42.94
C MET A 675 18.41 7.89 41.57
N CYS A 676 17.96 6.74 41.05
CA CYS A 676 17.27 6.63 39.80
C CYS A 676 15.80 7.08 39.92
N PRO A 677 15.26 7.83 38.92
CA PRO A 677 13.86 8.17 38.92
C PRO A 677 12.96 6.93 38.84
N ALA A 678 11.79 6.99 39.50
CA ALA A 678 10.85 5.88 39.56
C ALA A 678 10.36 5.39 38.19
N HIS A 679 10.16 6.30 37.23
CA HIS A 679 9.75 5.94 35.86
C HIS A 679 10.77 5.03 35.17
N TYR A 680 12.07 5.32 35.27
CA TYR A 680 13.13 4.48 34.71
C TYR A 680 13.12 3.07 35.30
N LEU A 681 12.95 2.95 36.63
CA LEU A 681 12.91 1.66 37.31
C LEU A 681 11.68 0.84 36.95
N LEU A 682 10.54 1.47 36.71
CA LEU A 682 9.26 0.81 36.38
C LEU A 682 9.14 0.39 34.92
N GLU A 683 9.79 1.11 34.00
CA GLU A 683 9.72 0.87 32.57
C GLU A 683 10.85 0.00 32.02
N THR A 684 11.98 -0.07 32.74
CA THR A 684 13.15 -0.81 32.30
C THR A 684 13.19 -2.20 32.97
N ALA A 685 13.54 -3.24 32.22
CA ALA A 685 13.67 -4.60 32.76
C ALA A 685 14.77 -4.69 33.83
N PRO A 686 14.56 -5.37 34.94
CA PRO A 686 15.53 -5.45 36.05
C PRO A 686 16.94 -5.90 35.63
N ALA A 687 17.03 -6.85 34.69
CA ALA A 687 18.32 -7.30 34.16
C ALA A 687 19.06 -6.17 33.40
N ARG A 688 18.30 -5.32 32.69
CA ARG A 688 18.85 -4.18 31.99
C ARG A 688 19.29 -3.06 32.93
N ILE A 689 18.47 -2.76 33.94
CA ILE A 689 18.86 -1.82 35.01
C ILE A 689 20.16 -2.27 35.68
N ALA A 690 20.29 -3.57 35.97
CA ALA A 690 21.52 -4.09 36.54
C ALA A 690 22.74 -3.96 35.61
N ALA A 691 22.54 -4.08 34.29
CA ALA A 691 23.60 -3.82 33.29
C ALA A 691 24.00 -2.36 33.29
N ASP A 692 23.04 -1.44 33.29
CA ASP A 692 23.27 0.02 33.31
C ASP A 692 24.00 0.44 34.59
N MET A 693 23.59 -0.09 35.73
CA MET A 693 24.26 0.17 37.03
C MET A 693 25.74 -0.24 37.01
N ARG A 694 26.08 -1.35 36.39
CA ARG A 694 27.46 -1.80 36.19
C ARG A 694 28.25 -0.86 35.28
N VAL A 695 27.68 -0.41 34.18
CA VAL A 695 28.29 0.57 33.30
C VAL A 695 28.56 1.87 34.08
N ILE A 696 27.56 2.37 34.82
CA ILE A 696 27.68 3.58 35.63
C ILE A 696 28.81 3.45 36.67
N SER A 697 28.94 2.27 37.30
CA SER A 697 29.99 2.04 38.32
C SER A 697 31.41 2.04 37.73
N ALA A 698 31.56 1.71 36.44
CA ALA A 698 32.83 1.69 35.74
C ALA A 698 33.07 2.96 34.89
N LEU A 699 32.07 3.86 34.78
CA LEU A 699 32.11 5.05 33.94
C LEU A 699 33.17 6.05 34.44
N ARG A 700 34.05 6.50 33.54
CA ARG A 700 34.99 7.54 33.84
C ARG A 700 34.29 8.92 33.74
N PRO A 701 34.81 9.96 34.44
CA PRO A 701 34.15 11.26 34.44
C PRO A 701 34.00 11.94 33.09
N ASP A 702 34.80 11.56 32.09
CA ASP A 702 34.84 12.11 30.72
C ASP A 702 34.35 11.10 29.66
N GLU A 703 33.78 9.99 30.10
CA GLU A 703 33.39 8.92 29.19
C GLU A 703 31.93 9.06 28.72
N ILE A 704 31.71 8.75 27.42
CA ILE A 704 30.41 8.59 26.84
C ILE A 704 30.26 7.15 26.39
N HIS A 705 29.50 6.38 27.16
CA HIS A 705 29.19 5.00 26.82
C HIS A 705 28.00 4.97 25.85
N VAL A 706 28.16 4.32 24.69
CA VAL A 706 27.09 4.12 23.71
C VAL A 706 27.06 2.64 23.35
N GLU A 707 25.94 2.03 23.61
CA GLU A 707 25.61 0.63 23.28
C GLU A 707 24.48 0.58 22.27
N ALA A 708 24.54 -0.36 21.32
CA ALA A 708 23.47 -0.61 20.35
C ALA A 708 23.08 -2.08 20.45
N GLN A 709 21.80 -2.35 20.65
CA GLN A 709 21.26 -3.70 20.73
C GLN A 709 20.13 -3.89 19.73
N TYR A 710 20.28 -4.86 18.82
CA TYR A 710 19.22 -5.23 17.89
C TYR A 710 18.24 -6.18 18.56
N ASP A 711 16.96 -5.89 18.40
CA ASP A 711 15.85 -6.71 18.83
C ASP A 711 15.21 -7.37 17.60
N ALA A 712 15.41 -8.68 17.48
CA ALA A 712 14.92 -9.46 16.34
C ALA A 712 13.39 -9.66 16.37
N GLU A 713 12.75 -9.57 17.54
CA GLU A 713 11.29 -9.71 17.66
C GLU A 713 10.57 -8.47 17.15
N THR A 714 11.12 -7.28 17.42
CA THR A 714 10.50 -6.00 16.97
C THR A 714 11.15 -5.41 15.70
N GLY A 715 12.26 -5.99 15.23
CA GLY A 715 13.02 -5.48 14.08
C GLY A 715 13.60 -4.07 14.31
N THR A 716 13.91 -3.73 15.56
CA THR A 716 14.38 -2.39 15.97
C THR A 716 15.75 -2.45 16.61
N VAL A 717 16.44 -1.30 16.68
CA VAL A 717 17.68 -1.15 17.45
C VAL A 717 17.45 -0.20 18.62
N GLU A 718 17.87 -0.60 19.80
CA GLU A 718 17.95 0.30 20.94
C GLU A 718 19.37 0.87 21.02
N TYR A 719 19.50 2.18 20.89
CA TYR A 719 20.71 2.93 21.23
C TYR A 719 20.58 3.44 22.65
N ARG A 720 21.54 3.02 23.50
CA ARG A 720 21.60 3.43 24.88
C ARG A 720 22.85 4.26 25.15
N VAL A 721 22.65 5.43 25.74
CA VAL A 721 23.72 6.39 26.03
C VAL A 721 23.79 6.62 27.53
N ILE A 722 24.95 6.37 28.13
CA ILE A 722 25.21 6.61 29.55
C ILE A 722 26.40 7.56 29.65
N THR A 723 26.21 8.72 30.30
CA THR A 723 27.23 9.75 30.45
C THR A 723 26.87 10.71 31.58
N ALA A 724 27.80 11.60 31.96
CA ALA A 724 27.51 12.66 32.91
C ALA A 724 26.85 13.88 32.23
N GLU A 725 25.84 14.47 32.83
CA GLU A 725 25.16 15.68 32.35
C GLU A 725 26.09 16.82 32.10
N ALA A 726 27.14 16.96 32.92
CA ALA A 726 28.18 18.00 32.78
C ALA A 726 28.91 17.96 31.42
N ILE A 727 28.99 16.76 30.80
CA ILE A 727 29.66 16.59 29.48
C ILE A 727 28.67 16.78 28.35
N ALA A 728 27.46 16.28 28.51
CA ALA A 728 26.47 16.16 27.42
C ALA A 728 25.17 16.94 27.73
N ALA A 729 25.30 18.21 28.15
CA ALA A 729 24.11 19.03 28.36
C ALA A 729 23.23 19.08 27.11
N GLY A 730 21.94 18.83 27.31
CA GLY A 730 20.98 18.71 26.22
C GLY A 730 21.19 17.43 25.39
N CYS A 731 21.56 16.31 26.01
CA CYS A 731 21.85 15.03 25.36
C CYS A 731 20.77 14.67 24.35
N PHE A 732 19.51 14.68 24.76
CA PHE A 732 18.38 14.18 23.94
C PHE A 732 18.24 14.88 22.58
N HIS A 733 18.31 16.24 22.51
CA HIS A 733 18.17 16.92 21.20
C HIS A 733 19.35 16.62 20.27
N LYS A 734 20.56 16.45 20.83
CA LYS A 734 21.74 16.06 20.05
C LYS A 734 21.61 14.64 19.50
N LEU A 735 21.12 13.70 20.32
CA LEU A 735 20.84 12.32 19.90
C LEU A 735 19.78 12.29 18.79
N ALA A 736 18.66 12.99 18.97
CA ALA A 736 17.61 13.10 17.96
C ALA A 736 18.16 13.63 16.64
N GLY A 737 19.05 14.63 16.68
CA GLY A 737 19.69 15.20 15.49
C GLY A 737 20.63 14.21 14.78
N VAL A 738 21.46 13.48 15.52
CA VAL A 738 22.37 12.47 14.95
C VAL A 738 21.60 11.34 14.29
N LEU A 739 20.60 10.79 14.99
CA LEU A 739 19.79 9.69 14.48
C LEU A 739 19.02 10.11 13.24
N SER A 740 18.44 11.32 13.23
CA SER A 740 17.81 11.90 12.04
C SER A 740 18.80 12.04 10.88
N ALA A 741 20.03 12.53 11.12
CA ALA A 741 21.06 12.67 10.08
C ALA A 741 21.48 11.31 9.51
N LYS A 742 21.44 10.25 10.32
CA LYS A 742 21.77 8.86 9.94
C LYS A 742 20.60 8.06 9.41
N ARG A 743 19.44 8.69 9.14
CA ARG A 743 18.22 8.05 8.62
C ARG A 743 17.65 6.97 9.53
N MET A 744 17.87 7.13 10.84
CA MET A 744 17.22 6.33 11.86
C MET A 744 15.87 6.94 12.21
N GLN A 745 14.81 6.18 12.10
CA GLN A 745 13.48 6.59 12.54
C GLN A 745 13.32 6.28 14.01
N ILE A 746 13.26 7.30 14.86
CA ILE A 746 13.04 7.14 16.29
C ILE A 746 11.57 6.77 16.50
N LEU A 747 11.32 5.72 17.30
CA LEU A 747 9.98 5.25 17.67
C LEU A 747 9.63 5.68 19.09
N THR A 748 10.54 5.44 20.02
CA THR A 748 10.40 5.84 21.42
C THR A 748 11.74 6.31 21.96
N ALA A 749 11.71 7.22 22.92
CA ALA A 749 12.88 7.62 23.67
C ALA A 749 12.52 7.73 25.16
N THR A 750 13.22 6.99 26.00
CA THR A 750 13.16 7.10 27.46
C THR A 750 14.36 7.89 27.91
N ILE A 751 14.13 9.01 28.55
CA ILE A 751 15.15 9.95 28.97
C ILE A 751 15.21 9.95 30.50
N CYS A 752 16.37 9.68 31.03
CA CYS A 752 16.54 9.57 32.46
C CYS A 752 17.82 10.31 32.89
N THR A 753 17.70 11.22 33.85
CA THR A 753 18.83 11.78 34.57
C THR A 753 18.70 11.44 36.05
N THR A 754 19.72 10.80 36.61
CA THR A 754 19.77 10.42 38.03
C THR A 754 20.01 11.65 38.91
N GLN A 755 19.75 11.55 40.22
CA GLN A 755 19.94 12.66 41.16
C GLN A 755 21.39 13.12 41.26
N ASP A 756 22.35 12.27 40.94
CA ASP A 756 23.79 12.58 40.87
C ASP A 756 24.24 13.07 39.46
N GLY A 757 23.31 13.34 38.56
CA GLY A 757 23.59 13.93 37.23
C GLY A 757 24.13 12.94 36.20
N ILE A 758 23.84 11.65 36.32
CA ILE A 758 24.12 10.67 35.26
C ILE A 758 22.92 10.56 34.33
N ILE A 759 23.15 10.72 33.03
CA ILE A 759 22.19 10.55 31.97
C ILE A 759 22.16 9.07 31.57
N ILE A 760 20.96 8.50 31.42
CA ILE A 760 20.69 7.16 30.90
C ILE A 760 19.58 7.31 29.84
N ASP A 761 19.97 7.61 28.60
CA ASP A 761 19.01 7.79 27.49
C ASP A 761 18.94 6.54 26.64
N ALA A 762 17.73 6.02 26.43
CA ALA A 762 17.46 4.86 25.58
C ALA A 762 16.54 5.24 24.44
N LEU A 763 16.99 5.05 23.19
CA LEU A 763 16.24 5.39 21.99
C LEU A 763 16.02 4.14 21.14
N LYS A 764 14.76 3.72 20.99
CA LYS A 764 14.36 2.61 20.13
C LYS A 764 14.12 3.16 18.72
N VAL A 765 14.85 2.63 17.74
CA VAL A 765 14.85 3.16 16.37
C VAL A 765 14.66 2.06 15.33
N HIS A 766 14.15 2.45 14.16
CA HIS A 766 14.13 1.62 12.95
C HIS A 766 15.13 2.19 11.95
N ASP A 767 15.98 1.35 11.35
CA ASP A 767 16.90 1.79 10.29
C ASP A 767 16.19 1.80 8.94
N ALA A 768 16.03 2.97 8.34
CA ALA A 768 15.37 3.11 7.03
C ALA A 768 16.19 2.54 5.85
N ASP A 769 17.50 2.33 6.05
CA ASP A 769 18.41 1.85 5.01
C ASP A 769 18.62 0.33 5.04
N HIS A 770 18.22 -0.36 6.12
CA HIS A 770 18.44 -1.79 6.31
C HIS A 770 17.16 -2.48 6.79
N ALA A 771 16.69 -3.46 6.02
CA ALA A 771 15.60 -4.34 6.43
C ALA A 771 16.18 -5.62 7.05
N GLY A 772 15.82 -5.95 8.29
CA GLY A 772 16.28 -7.12 9.03
C GLY A 772 17.48 -6.83 9.95
N GLU A 773 18.30 -7.83 10.23
CA GLU A 773 19.44 -7.70 11.14
C GLU A 773 20.45 -6.65 10.65
N ILE A 774 20.72 -5.65 11.48
CA ILE A 774 21.58 -4.52 11.13
C ILE A 774 23.06 -4.92 11.29
N PRO A 775 23.90 -4.69 10.27
CA PRO A 775 25.32 -5.01 10.36
C PRO A 775 26.03 -4.23 11.46
N GLU A 776 26.96 -4.87 12.17
CA GLU A 776 27.73 -4.26 13.27
C GLU A 776 28.45 -2.97 12.88
N PHE A 777 28.97 -2.89 11.64
CA PHE A 777 29.61 -1.65 11.17
C PHE A 777 28.63 -0.46 11.13
N ARG A 778 27.35 -0.72 10.89
CA ARG A 778 26.31 0.31 10.82
C ARG A 778 25.95 0.83 12.22
N THR A 779 25.81 -0.07 13.18
CA THR A 779 25.55 0.30 14.59
C THR A 779 26.73 1.08 15.17
N GLU A 780 27.98 0.68 14.87
CA GLU A 780 29.17 1.40 15.32
C GLU A 780 29.36 2.76 14.58
N GLU A 781 28.98 2.87 13.31
CA GLU A 781 28.96 4.15 12.59
C GLU A 781 28.06 5.17 13.30
N VAL A 782 26.86 4.76 13.70
CA VAL A 782 25.91 5.61 14.40
C VAL A 782 26.41 5.93 15.81
N ALA A 783 26.87 4.93 16.55
CA ALA A 783 27.43 5.11 17.88
C ALA A 783 28.66 6.04 17.88
N GLY A 784 29.52 5.92 16.86
CA GLY A 784 30.65 6.83 16.66
C GLY A 784 30.23 8.26 16.36
N ALA A 785 29.18 8.47 15.59
CA ALA A 785 28.62 9.79 15.32
C ALA A 785 28.01 10.41 16.59
N ILE A 786 27.29 9.62 17.39
CA ILE A 786 26.75 10.04 18.69
C ILE A 786 27.89 10.54 19.59
N ARG A 787 28.95 9.74 19.78
CA ARG A 787 30.10 10.11 20.62
C ARG A 787 30.74 11.42 20.16
N LYS A 788 30.95 11.64 18.86
CA LYS A 788 31.55 12.86 18.29
C LYS A 788 30.70 14.09 18.55
N VAL A 789 29.40 14.01 18.39
CA VAL A 789 28.49 15.13 18.61
C VAL A 789 28.39 15.48 20.09
N LEU A 790 28.29 14.48 20.97
CA LEU A 790 28.20 14.72 22.40
C LEU A 790 29.50 15.34 22.96
N ARG A 791 30.68 14.99 22.41
CA ARG A 791 31.96 15.62 22.73
C ARG A 791 32.16 17.00 22.13
N GLY A 792 31.25 17.45 21.27
CA GLY A 792 31.37 18.72 20.56
C GLY A 792 32.40 18.72 19.43
N GLU A 793 32.87 17.54 18.97
CA GLU A 793 33.80 17.39 17.85
C GLU A 793 33.11 17.67 16.49
N THR A 794 31.82 17.51 16.43
CA THR A 794 31.00 17.75 15.24
C THR A 794 29.65 18.33 15.64
N ASP A 795 29.15 19.29 14.87
CA ASP A 795 27.84 19.88 15.07
C ASP A 795 26.74 19.11 14.32
N VAL A 796 25.55 18.97 14.93
CA VAL A 796 24.36 18.31 14.34
C VAL A 796 23.97 18.94 13.01
N GLN A 797 23.99 20.27 12.90
CA GLN A 797 23.63 20.95 11.66
C GLN A 797 24.58 20.61 10.50
N THR A 798 25.85 20.39 10.79
CA THR A 798 26.84 19.94 9.81
C THR A 798 26.51 18.54 9.29
N LEU A 799 26.07 17.63 10.17
CA LEU A 799 25.65 16.28 9.79
C LEU A 799 24.36 16.30 8.96
N LEU A 800 23.38 17.12 9.32
CA LEU A 800 22.14 17.29 8.56
C LEU A 800 22.38 17.88 7.17
N LYS A 801 23.27 18.87 7.04
CA LYS A 801 23.67 19.45 5.74
C LYS A 801 24.42 18.47 4.84
N SER A 802 25.25 17.59 5.41
CA SER A 802 25.93 16.55 4.64
C SER A 802 24.95 15.53 4.04
N ARG A 803 23.83 15.27 4.70
CA ARG A 803 22.74 14.42 4.19
C ARG A 803 22.13 14.96 2.89
N GLY A 804 21.90 16.30 2.82
CA GLY A 804 21.29 16.93 1.65
C GLY A 804 22.11 16.80 0.36
N ARG A 805 23.43 16.59 0.45
CA ARG A 805 24.32 16.42 -0.72
C ARG A 805 24.24 15.02 -1.37
N PHE A 806 23.73 14.03 -0.65
CA PHE A 806 23.62 12.64 -1.11
C PHE A 806 22.17 12.16 -1.31
N ALA A 807 21.19 13.01 -1.01
CA ALA A 807 19.77 12.71 -1.26
C ALA A 807 19.48 12.88 -2.75
N VAL A 808 19.69 11.82 -3.53
CA VAL A 808 19.19 11.71 -4.90
C VAL A 808 17.65 11.59 -4.83
N ASN A 809 16.96 12.65 -5.22
CA ASN A 809 15.60 12.72 -5.76
C ASN A 809 14.57 11.66 -5.31
N ASN A 810 14.17 11.65 -4.03
CA ASN A 810 12.90 11.06 -3.62
C ASN A 810 12.15 11.94 -2.60
N SER A 811 12.46 13.22 -2.53
CA SER A 811 11.67 14.18 -1.74
C SER A 811 10.49 14.64 -2.60
N ILE A 812 9.29 14.27 -2.18
CA ILE A 812 8.03 14.86 -2.62
C ILE A 812 8.18 16.38 -2.48
N GLN A 813 8.13 17.10 -3.59
CA GLN A 813 8.26 18.55 -3.62
C GLN A 813 6.96 19.17 -3.10
N GLY A 814 6.99 19.73 -1.89
CA GLY A 814 5.90 20.47 -1.27
C GLY A 814 5.06 19.66 -0.28
N PRO A 815 4.35 20.30 0.64
CA PRO A 815 3.44 19.63 1.55
C PRO A 815 2.26 19.07 0.76
N VAL A 816 2.09 17.74 0.83
CA VAL A 816 0.97 17.03 0.17
C VAL A 816 -0.33 17.21 0.97
N SER A 817 -0.26 17.72 2.17
CA SER A 817 -1.38 17.93 3.09
C SER A 817 -1.50 19.38 3.50
N ASP A 818 -2.71 19.95 3.39
CA ASP A 818 -3.06 21.29 3.87
C ASP A 818 -3.33 21.33 5.41
N LEU A 819 -2.97 20.27 6.14
CA LEU A 819 -3.16 20.25 7.59
C LEU A 819 -2.15 21.21 8.25
N PRO A 820 -2.63 22.19 9.01
CA PRO A 820 -1.76 23.19 9.61
C PRO A 820 -0.91 22.57 10.73
N LEU A 821 0.30 23.09 10.88
CA LEU A 821 1.12 22.89 12.07
C LEU A 821 0.28 23.13 13.32
N ARG A 822 0.27 22.19 14.25
CA ARG A 822 -0.51 22.30 15.48
C ARG A 822 0.27 21.76 16.67
N VAL A 823 0.29 22.52 17.75
CA VAL A 823 0.82 22.09 19.05
C VAL A 823 -0.33 22.09 20.07
N VAL A 824 -0.54 20.94 20.71
CA VAL A 824 -1.53 20.76 21.77
C VAL A 824 -0.79 20.47 23.07
N VAL A 825 -1.14 21.20 24.13
CA VAL A 825 -0.62 20.96 25.48
C VAL A 825 -1.74 20.37 26.31
N ASP A 826 -1.57 19.11 26.72
CA ASP A 826 -2.55 18.34 27.51
C ASP A 826 -2.03 18.16 28.94
N ASN A 827 -2.79 18.66 29.87
CA ASN A 827 -2.51 18.54 31.31
C ASN A 827 -3.51 17.66 32.05
N GLU A 828 -4.45 17.02 31.32
CA GLU A 828 -5.50 16.22 31.93
C GLU A 828 -5.24 14.72 31.82
N THR A 829 -4.47 14.31 30.83
CA THR A 829 -4.28 12.89 30.52
C THR A 829 -3.27 12.21 31.45
N SER A 830 -2.27 12.88 31.99
CA SER A 830 -1.31 12.33 32.95
C SER A 830 -1.33 13.10 34.26
N ASP A 831 -1.30 12.41 35.37
CA ASP A 831 -1.18 13.04 36.70
C ASP A 831 0.23 13.56 36.98
N ARG A 832 1.25 13.03 36.29
CA ARG A 832 2.67 13.27 36.58
C ARG A 832 3.32 14.27 35.64
N TYR A 833 2.87 14.30 34.37
CA TYR A 833 3.53 15.01 33.29
C TYR A 833 2.60 15.99 32.60
N THR A 834 3.19 17.04 32.04
CA THR A 834 2.55 17.83 30.99
C THR A 834 2.83 17.13 29.66
N VAL A 835 1.78 16.83 28.87
CA VAL A 835 1.91 16.15 27.59
C VAL A 835 1.85 17.18 26.47
N ILE A 836 2.79 17.13 25.54
CA ILE A 836 2.86 18.03 24.39
C ILE A 836 2.75 17.20 23.12
N ASP A 837 1.65 17.34 22.40
CA ASP A 837 1.42 16.74 21.11
C ASP A 837 1.81 17.76 20.01
N VAL A 838 2.74 17.39 19.13
CA VAL A 838 3.20 18.19 18.00
C VAL A 838 2.77 17.53 16.70
N PHE A 839 2.00 18.25 15.90
CA PHE A 839 1.56 17.85 14.56
C PHE A 839 2.30 18.74 13.55
N ALA A 840 3.15 18.15 12.73
CA ALA A 840 3.97 18.88 11.76
C ALA A 840 4.23 18.02 10.52
N HIS A 841 4.76 18.63 9.45
CA HIS A 841 5.21 17.90 8.27
C HIS A 841 6.55 17.20 8.54
N ASP A 842 6.68 15.93 8.15
CA ASP A 842 7.94 15.20 8.31
C ASP A 842 9.02 15.81 7.42
N ARG A 843 10.04 16.33 8.09
CA ARG A 843 11.21 16.91 7.42
C ARG A 843 12.49 16.54 8.16
N PRO A 844 13.59 16.33 7.44
CA PRO A 844 14.86 16.06 8.08
C PRO A 844 15.25 17.16 9.08
N GLY A 845 15.46 16.77 10.33
CA GLY A 845 15.83 17.69 11.41
C GLY A 845 14.64 18.25 12.21
N LEU A 846 13.39 17.95 11.87
CA LEU A 846 12.22 18.44 12.62
C LEU A 846 12.29 18.03 14.11
N LEU A 847 12.53 16.76 14.40
CA LEU A 847 12.61 16.25 15.77
C LEU A 847 13.77 16.93 16.54
N TYR A 848 14.88 17.23 15.89
CA TYR A 848 15.96 18.01 16.47
C TYR A 848 15.50 19.42 16.87
N GLU A 849 14.77 20.12 16.00
CA GLU A 849 14.27 21.47 16.31
C GLU A 849 13.21 21.45 17.42
N ILE A 850 12.30 20.49 17.42
CA ILE A 850 11.32 20.34 18.51
C ILE A 850 12.04 20.13 19.85
N THR A 851 12.96 19.17 19.91
CA THR A 851 13.66 18.83 21.15
C THR A 851 14.62 19.95 21.60
N ARG A 852 15.22 20.69 20.65
CA ARG A 852 16.01 21.89 20.93
C ARG A 852 15.15 23.00 21.54
N ALA A 853 13.96 23.24 20.99
CA ALA A 853 13.01 24.23 21.53
C ALA A 853 12.56 23.88 22.96
N LEU A 854 12.28 22.59 23.23
CA LEU A 854 11.96 22.12 24.58
C LEU A 854 13.13 22.36 25.55
N TYR A 855 14.37 22.10 25.12
CA TYR A 855 15.57 22.34 25.91
C TYR A 855 15.77 23.84 26.23
N VAL A 856 15.58 24.73 25.24
CA VAL A 856 15.68 26.20 25.42
C VAL A 856 14.62 26.69 26.42
N LEU A 857 13.43 26.08 26.42
CA LEU A 857 12.37 26.37 27.39
C LEU A 857 12.61 25.80 28.79
N LYS A 858 13.77 25.16 29.00
CA LYS A 858 14.16 24.50 30.25
C LYS A 858 13.12 23.46 30.71
N LEU A 859 12.63 22.68 29.76
CA LEU A 859 11.78 21.53 30.02
C LEU A 859 12.62 20.26 30.03
N SER A 860 12.36 19.42 31.02
CA SER A 860 12.91 18.07 31.08
C SER A 860 11.96 17.10 30.35
N VAL A 861 12.43 16.49 29.28
CA VAL A 861 11.69 15.41 28.61
C VAL A 861 11.96 14.11 29.32
N VAL A 862 10.92 13.40 29.71
CA VAL A 862 11.00 12.11 30.43
C VAL A 862 10.78 10.95 29.46
N LEU A 863 9.79 11.09 28.60
CA LEU A 863 9.41 10.10 27.58
C LEU A 863 9.03 10.84 26.30
N ALA A 864 9.46 10.31 25.17
CA ALA A 864 8.98 10.76 23.86
C ALA A 864 8.48 9.56 23.07
N LYS A 865 7.31 9.71 22.46
CA LYS A 865 6.75 8.77 21.49
C LYS A 865 6.67 9.46 20.15
N ILE A 866 7.38 8.92 19.19
CA ILE A 866 7.58 9.52 17.87
C ILE A 866 6.83 8.67 16.85
N ALA A 867 5.85 9.25 16.21
CA ALA A 867 5.06 8.57 15.19
C ALA A 867 5.11 9.35 13.89
N THR A 868 5.89 8.88 12.94
CA THR A 868 5.90 9.41 11.58
C THR A 868 4.93 8.64 10.73
N HIS A 869 4.01 9.35 10.10
CA HIS A 869 3.05 8.82 9.14
C HIS A 869 3.24 9.54 7.80
N PHE A 870 4.04 8.93 6.91
CA PHE A 870 4.41 9.46 5.58
C PHE A 870 5.10 10.84 5.63
N ASP A 871 4.36 11.94 5.48
CA ASP A 871 4.86 13.32 5.51
C ASP A 871 4.41 14.10 6.75
N GLN A 872 3.67 13.47 7.66
CA GLN A 872 3.25 14.07 8.92
C GLN A 872 3.87 13.35 10.11
N VAL A 873 4.34 14.16 11.03
CA VAL A 873 4.85 13.73 12.33
C VAL A 873 3.80 14.06 13.38
N LEU A 874 3.53 13.09 14.22
CA LEU A 874 2.82 13.29 15.47
C LEU A 874 3.73 12.85 16.60
N ASP A 875 4.45 13.79 17.15
CA ASP A 875 5.36 13.54 18.26
C ASP A 875 4.72 13.93 19.58
N VAL A 876 4.81 13.04 20.53
CA VAL A 876 4.26 13.23 21.87
C VAL A 876 5.39 13.25 22.89
N PHE A 877 5.50 14.36 23.62
CA PHE A 877 6.53 14.56 24.64
C PHE A 877 5.90 14.65 26.01
N PHE A 878 6.38 13.87 26.95
CA PHE A 878 6.03 13.93 28.35
C PHE A 878 7.09 14.76 29.06
N VAL A 879 6.69 15.94 29.53
CA VAL A 879 7.67 16.92 30.05
C VAL A 879 7.33 17.32 31.48
N THR A 880 8.40 17.72 32.20
CA THR A 880 8.34 18.39 33.51
C THR A 880 9.08 19.72 33.45
N ASP A 881 8.95 20.52 34.49
CA ASP A 881 9.83 21.68 34.70
C ASP A 881 11.24 21.23 35.12
N ALA A 882 12.13 22.20 35.32
CA ALA A 882 13.51 21.93 35.72
C ALA A 882 13.64 21.25 37.12
N ASP A 883 12.59 21.34 37.93
CA ASP A 883 12.54 20.75 39.26
C ASP A 883 11.87 19.36 39.26
N GLY A 884 11.51 18.86 38.09
CA GLY A 884 10.86 17.55 37.91
C GLY A 884 9.34 17.54 38.17
N ASN A 885 8.70 18.71 38.28
CA ASN A 885 7.28 18.82 38.58
C ASN A 885 6.47 19.06 37.29
N LYS A 886 5.23 18.62 37.33
CA LYS A 886 4.23 18.95 36.29
C LYS A 886 3.94 20.44 36.25
N ILE A 887 3.78 21.03 35.06
CA ILE A 887 3.58 22.45 34.87
C ILE A 887 2.10 22.78 35.09
N HIS A 888 1.77 23.50 36.18
CA HIS A 888 0.39 23.87 36.51
C HIS A 888 0.02 25.31 36.13
N ASP A 889 0.99 26.17 35.87
CA ASP A 889 0.75 27.56 35.53
C ASP A 889 0.20 27.69 34.08
N GLY A 890 -1.04 28.15 33.98
CA GLY A 890 -1.76 28.34 32.73
C GLY A 890 -1.13 29.36 31.78
N GLU A 891 -0.49 30.39 32.28
CA GLU A 891 0.22 31.37 31.44
C GLU A 891 1.51 30.79 30.89
N ARG A 892 2.21 30.01 31.69
CA ARG A 892 3.40 29.27 31.24
C ARG A 892 3.06 28.25 30.16
N LEU A 893 1.94 27.50 30.27
CA LEU A 893 1.44 26.58 29.26
C LEU A 893 1.11 27.27 27.94
N LYS A 894 0.45 28.44 28.00
CA LYS A 894 0.16 29.25 26.80
C LYS A 894 1.43 29.76 26.12
N SER A 895 2.39 30.29 26.92
CA SER A 895 3.68 30.77 26.44
C SER A 895 4.49 29.67 25.77
N LEU A 896 4.50 28.48 26.36
CA LEU A 896 5.15 27.27 25.84
C LEU A 896 4.57 26.87 24.47
N ARG A 897 3.26 26.79 24.37
CA ARG A 897 2.57 26.51 23.12
C ARG A 897 2.92 27.52 22.03
N LEU A 898 2.86 28.82 22.38
CA LEU A 898 3.16 29.89 21.44
C LEU A 898 4.61 29.86 20.95
N HIS A 899 5.57 29.60 21.86
CA HIS A 899 6.99 29.53 21.50
C HIS A 899 7.24 28.35 20.56
N LEU A 900 6.75 27.15 20.86
CA LEU A 900 6.87 26.00 20.00
C LEU A 900 6.26 26.25 18.61
N MET A 901 5.05 26.82 18.56
CA MET A 901 4.40 27.18 17.30
C MET A 901 5.27 28.16 16.48
N THR A 902 5.88 29.14 17.12
CA THR A 902 6.72 30.15 16.43
C THR A 902 8.01 29.53 15.86
N GLU A 903 8.75 28.75 16.65
CA GLU A 903 9.97 28.08 16.20
C GLU A 903 9.70 27.09 15.05
N LEU A 904 8.65 26.29 15.18
CA LEU A 904 8.30 25.30 14.16
C LEU A 904 7.76 25.94 12.87
N THR A 905 7.01 27.05 12.97
CA THR A 905 6.58 27.82 11.79
C THR A 905 7.80 28.44 11.07
N ALA A 906 8.77 28.96 11.82
CA ALA A 906 10.01 29.48 11.24
C ALA A 906 10.81 28.38 10.54
N PHE A 907 10.89 27.19 11.12
CA PHE A 907 11.54 26.03 10.51
C PHE A 907 10.87 25.61 9.21
N GLU A 908 9.53 25.53 9.18
CA GLU A 908 8.76 25.17 7.97
C GLU A 908 8.93 26.21 6.85
N THR A 909 8.94 27.51 7.18
CA THR A 909 9.07 28.59 6.19
C THR A 909 10.49 28.69 5.63
N THR A 910 11.53 28.49 6.44
CA THR A 910 12.93 28.51 6.00
C THR A 910 13.22 27.35 5.04
N ALA A 911 12.71 26.17 5.34
CA ALA A 911 12.86 25.02 4.47
C ALA A 911 12.13 25.18 3.13
N ALA A 912 11.03 25.93 3.07
CA ALA A 912 10.31 26.25 1.83
C ALA A 912 11.08 27.24 0.94
N SER A 913 11.82 28.21 1.54
CA SER A 913 12.63 29.19 0.80
C SER A 913 13.91 28.59 0.22
N ASP A 914 14.54 27.64 0.89
CA ASP A 914 15.74 26.94 0.39
C ASP A 914 15.40 26.02 -0.81
N GLN A 915 14.17 25.51 -0.90
CA GLN A 915 13.69 24.72 -2.05
C GLN A 915 13.38 25.58 -3.29
N LEU A 916 13.05 26.85 -3.12
CA LEU A 916 12.80 27.78 -4.24
C LEU A 916 14.12 28.38 -4.81
N SER A 917 15.24 28.21 -4.12
CA SER A 917 16.55 28.76 -4.50
C SER A 917 17.54 27.70 -5.01
N SER A 918 17.20 26.42 -4.98
CA SER A 918 17.95 25.28 -5.52
C SER A 918 17.27 24.72 -6.77
#